data_e95c0f192621c8219d38537e958db068
#
_entry.id   e95c0f192621c8219d38537e958db068
#
_cell.length_a   1.000
_cell.length_b   1.000
_cell.length_c   1.000
_cell.angle_alpha   90.00
_cell.angle_beta   90.00
_cell.angle_gamma   90.00
#
_symmetry.space_group_name_H-M   'P 1'
#
loop_
_entity.id
_entity.type
_entity.pdbx_description
1 polymer ?
#
loop_
_entity_poly.entity_id
_entity_poly.type
_entity_poly.pdbx_seq_one_letter_code
_entity_poly.pdbx_strand_id
1 'polypeptide(L)'
;MSSSLQRAGRSPSALLSNLLGATLGLAMLSAAHAQPGMPAAAPDASSSGATLPAIDIHAHSSPYRTEFLQSDQFTAPLLDIAQSVAVIPKKVLDEQQAQSLQDILKNVPGITFTSGEGNLGWGDMFTIRGFSGEQSITVDGIRDAGLAGRTDTFNVERVEVFKGTGTIESGVAAPGGSVNLVSKEAHAGDAYHFSTTLGTASYRRVTADLNKQLTPTSAFRLNLMRHYNAVDGRAVTDYDRWGVAGSLALGLGTPTRVTIDYLHQNDVNTPDTGVPIARGTGGARMPGVPRNGWYGDPNLFTDREVTDRATVKVEHDFNDNVRISNLSRFEQTDRITVLSPARFNSTGGTSYGYGGTGPLVTSGAGLASYSGYAPLANASPLAVLRGSNYGTSKRYDIVANETNLNLSLDMGGLHHDVVAGAEVYHERYGDLARTILAPSVNPVMNLTNAYGTSMGGVPTLEGGAGDYASLTDAGVYLRDTVTVTPKWIVEGAVRYDRFSLKQVNGAANAHTVARSNDGALSGRIGITYKPVPFGSLYATYSRAAQPSAVGATTNNVIYGNTSSQDLQAAVAQTWEVGSKWDLFDHRLSVTGALFRTELSDSWDYGDGTTTVVRALPPRRVDGLELGVSGNLTERWSAFAGFAAMRGRITKGANAGLRPANVPNATFNLWTTYAVTPKLSVSYGAQYVGTRRYTDNGYVGGQNNNSSTVNGASGKHPVYVADGEKAPSFWLHSIAAHYEVDKHLTVGLNVQNLFDTFYYSAIGASLDGFQLYGVPGAGRTVMATADIRF
;
A
#
# COMPACT_ATOMS: atom_id res chain seq x y z
N MET A 1 35.91 15.49 -0.10
CA MET A 1 36.36 15.56 -1.48
C MET A 1 35.20 15.20 -2.36
N SER A 2 34.67 16.20 -3.05
CA SER A 2 33.50 16.08 -3.92
C SER A 2 33.91 15.47 -5.25
N SER A 3 33.43 14.28 -5.58
CA SER A 3 33.48 13.73 -6.92
C SER A 3 32.11 13.79 -7.56
N SER A 4 32.04 14.62 -8.58
CA SER A 4 30.94 14.86 -9.47
C SER A 4 30.49 13.56 -10.19
N LEU A 5 29.30 13.07 -9.89
CA LEU A 5 28.58 12.14 -10.75
C LEU A 5 28.07 12.91 -11.98
N GLN A 6 28.74 12.74 -13.12
CA GLN A 6 28.27 13.24 -14.40
C GLN A 6 26.95 12.57 -14.77
N ARG A 7 25.91 13.37 -14.86
CA ARG A 7 24.60 13.02 -15.39
C ARG A 7 24.72 12.66 -16.88
N ALA A 8 24.41 11.43 -17.24
CA ALA A 8 23.96 11.12 -18.59
C ALA A 8 22.52 11.63 -18.71
N GLY A 9 22.37 12.90 -19.03
CA GLY A 9 21.07 13.54 -19.19
C GLY A 9 20.44 13.18 -20.52
N ARG A 10 19.27 12.54 -20.49
CA ARG A 10 18.22 12.83 -21.46
C ARG A 10 17.16 13.61 -20.70
N SER A 11 16.93 14.84 -21.13
CA SER A 11 16.00 15.77 -20.49
C SER A 11 14.56 15.22 -20.52
N PRO A 12 13.77 15.43 -19.47
CA PRO A 12 12.35 15.07 -19.42
C PRO A 12 11.46 15.78 -20.44
N SER A 13 12.00 16.78 -21.13
CA SER A 13 11.29 17.67 -22.06
C SER A 13 10.67 17.00 -23.28
N ALA A 14 11.18 15.84 -23.74
CA ALA A 14 10.67 15.19 -24.96
C ALA A 14 9.40 14.33 -24.70
N LEU A 15 9.22 13.84 -23.48
CA LEU A 15 8.02 13.06 -23.12
C LEU A 15 6.85 13.96 -22.68
N LEU A 16 7.14 15.07 -21.99
CA LEU A 16 6.11 16.07 -21.66
C LEU A 16 5.49 16.72 -22.91
N SER A 17 6.28 16.95 -23.97
CA SER A 17 5.77 17.54 -25.20
C SER A 17 4.78 16.63 -25.95
N ASN A 18 4.93 15.32 -25.84
CA ASN A 18 4.02 14.36 -26.46
C ASN A 18 2.71 14.16 -25.69
N LEU A 19 2.74 14.28 -24.35
CA LEU A 19 1.53 14.21 -23.52
C LEU A 19 0.69 15.50 -23.62
N LEU A 20 1.33 16.68 -23.60
CA LEU A 20 0.64 17.96 -23.81
C LEU A 20 0.04 18.06 -25.21
N GLY A 21 0.68 17.46 -26.22
CA GLY A 21 0.18 17.43 -27.60
C GLY A 21 -1.09 16.59 -27.75
N ALA A 22 -1.20 15.47 -27.05
CA ALA A 22 -2.37 14.59 -27.13
C ALA A 22 -3.59 15.15 -26.38
N THR A 23 -3.39 15.78 -25.23
CA THR A 23 -4.47 16.40 -24.42
C THR A 23 -4.96 17.72 -25.00
N LEU A 24 -4.07 18.54 -25.56
CA LEU A 24 -4.45 19.77 -26.29
C LEU A 24 -5.18 19.45 -27.61
N GLY A 25 -4.86 18.34 -28.25
CA GLY A 25 -5.56 17.89 -29.48
C GLY A 25 -7.03 17.55 -29.26
N LEU A 26 -7.40 16.93 -28.13
CA LEU A 26 -8.80 16.65 -27.78
C LEU A 26 -9.56 17.92 -27.33
N ALA A 27 -8.91 18.85 -26.65
CA ALA A 27 -9.53 20.10 -26.22
C ALA A 27 -9.80 21.06 -27.40
N MET A 28 -9.00 21.00 -28.47
CA MET A 28 -9.17 21.84 -29.65
C MET A 28 -10.29 21.37 -30.60
N LEU A 29 -10.68 20.10 -30.57
CA LEU A 29 -11.81 19.61 -31.37
C LEU A 29 -13.19 20.07 -30.87
N SER A 30 -13.32 20.46 -29.59
CA SER A 30 -14.56 20.98 -29.01
C SER A 30 -14.77 22.50 -29.21
N ALA A 31 -13.74 23.24 -29.62
CA ALA A 31 -13.81 24.70 -29.79
C ALA A 31 -14.26 25.18 -31.21
N ALA A 32 -14.47 24.27 -32.14
CA ALA A 32 -14.70 24.64 -33.55
C ALA A 32 -16.18 24.87 -33.97
N HIS A 33 -17.15 24.86 -33.04
CA HIS A 33 -18.58 25.04 -33.35
C HIS A 33 -19.28 26.10 -32.50
N ALA A 34 -18.73 27.29 -32.36
CA ALA A 34 -19.47 28.44 -31.89
C ALA A 34 -19.61 29.47 -33.03
N GLN A 35 -20.72 29.45 -33.71
CA GLN A 35 -21.15 30.57 -34.60
C GLN A 35 -21.90 31.63 -33.80
N PRO A 36 -21.63 32.91 -34.01
CA PRO A 36 -22.41 34.01 -33.41
C PRO A 36 -23.62 34.33 -34.24
N GLY A 37 -24.80 34.38 -33.64
CA GLY A 37 -26.00 34.73 -34.33
C GLY A 37 -27.19 35.07 -33.49
N MET A 38 -27.51 36.35 -33.37
CA MET A 38 -28.81 37.02 -33.21
C MET A 38 -29.46 37.12 -31.80
N PRO A 39 -30.02 38.27 -31.47
CA PRO A 39 -30.59 38.54 -30.14
C PRO A 39 -32.00 37.93 -30.03
N ALA A 40 -32.24 37.21 -28.97
CA ALA A 40 -33.54 36.60 -28.66
C ALA A 40 -34.38 37.50 -27.77
N ALA A 41 -35.67 37.51 -28.09
CA ALA A 41 -36.72 38.12 -27.30
C ALA A 41 -36.93 37.42 -25.96
N ALA A 42 -37.36 38.16 -24.98
CA ALA A 42 -37.67 37.65 -23.63
C ALA A 42 -38.85 36.63 -23.68
N PRO A 43 -38.76 35.53 -22.94
CA PRO A 43 -39.91 34.67 -22.74
C PRO A 43 -40.55 34.89 -21.40
N ASP A 44 -41.87 34.81 -21.39
CA ASP A 44 -42.77 34.80 -20.24
C ASP A 44 -42.50 33.65 -19.28
N ALA A 45 -42.71 33.95 -18.00
CA ALA A 45 -42.64 33.01 -16.91
C ALA A 45 -43.79 32.00 -16.94
N SER A 46 -43.44 30.71 -16.92
CA SER A 46 -44.13 29.63 -16.20
C SER A 46 -43.71 28.25 -16.73
N SER A 47 -42.71 27.65 -16.16
CA SER A 47 -42.57 26.20 -16.11
C SER A 47 -41.96 25.79 -14.80
N SER A 48 -42.71 24.99 -14.07
CA SER A 48 -42.25 24.30 -12.86
C SER A 48 -41.09 23.38 -13.20
N GLY A 49 -39.87 23.87 -13.07
CA GLY A 49 -38.66 23.08 -13.14
C GLY A 49 -38.57 22.21 -11.87
N ALA A 50 -38.53 20.92 -12.05
CA ALA A 50 -38.07 20.00 -11.00
C ALA A 50 -36.65 20.40 -10.65
N THR A 51 -36.48 21.05 -9.52
CA THR A 51 -35.16 21.25 -8.89
C THR A 51 -34.62 19.89 -8.57
N LEU A 52 -33.48 19.53 -9.18
CA LEU A 52 -32.64 18.44 -8.67
C LEU A 52 -32.48 18.64 -7.18
N PRO A 53 -32.45 17.58 -6.36
CA PRO A 53 -32.14 17.72 -4.98
C PRO A 53 -30.79 18.42 -4.88
N ALA A 54 -30.82 19.67 -4.40
CA ALA A 54 -29.59 20.32 -3.97
C ALA A 54 -28.83 19.30 -3.15
N ILE A 55 -27.53 19.15 -3.39
CA ILE A 55 -26.66 18.43 -2.46
C ILE A 55 -26.81 19.23 -1.16
N ASP A 56 -27.65 18.70 -0.28
CA ASP A 56 -27.89 19.28 1.01
C ASP A 56 -26.61 19.00 1.78
N ILE A 57 -25.70 19.96 1.78
CA ILE A 57 -24.51 19.92 2.64
C ILE A 57 -25.07 20.04 4.05
N HIS A 58 -25.39 18.89 4.65
CA HIS A 58 -25.85 18.84 6.01
C HIS A 58 -24.75 19.47 6.88
N ALA A 59 -25.02 20.63 7.45
CA ALA A 59 -24.15 21.38 8.34
C ALA A 59 -23.73 20.60 9.62
N HIS A 60 -24.01 19.30 9.67
CA HIS A 60 -23.75 18.39 10.78
C HIS A 60 -22.93 17.16 10.39
N SER A 61 -22.27 17.12 9.21
CA SER A 61 -21.43 15.98 8.85
C SER A 61 -20.23 15.88 9.80
N SER A 62 -20.01 14.69 10.36
CA SER A 62 -18.86 14.42 11.22
C SER A 62 -17.55 14.48 10.42
N PRO A 63 -16.50 15.18 10.90
CA PRO A 63 -15.19 15.15 10.24
C PRO A 63 -14.51 13.76 10.29
N TYR A 64 -15.08 12.80 11.01
CA TYR A 64 -14.67 11.39 11.06
C TYR A 64 -15.40 10.53 10.05
N ARG A 65 -16.35 11.07 9.27
CA ARG A 65 -17.16 10.35 8.31
C ARG A 65 -17.02 10.95 6.92
N THR A 66 -17.01 10.10 5.92
CA THR A 66 -17.11 10.46 4.51
C THR A 66 -18.36 9.79 3.93
N GLU A 67 -19.10 10.47 3.11
CA GLU A 67 -20.32 9.98 2.50
C GLU A 67 -20.08 9.44 1.08
N PHE A 68 -19.20 10.07 0.32
CA PHE A 68 -18.89 9.72 -1.06
C PHE A 68 -17.39 9.39 -1.22
N LEU A 69 -17.10 8.54 -2.18
CA LEU A 69 -15.74 8.27 -2.63
C LEU A 69 -15.27 9.36 -3.60
N GLN A 70 -13.96 9.51 -3.76
CA GLN A 70 -13.38 10.48 -4.69
C GLN A 70 -13.34 9.97 -6.13
N SER A 71 -13.28 8.66 -6.31
CA SER A 71 -13.17 8.07 -7.64
C SER A 71 -14.45 8.31 -8.46
N ASP A 72 -14.28 8.82 -9.68
CA ASP A 72 -15.37 9.00 -10.64
C ASP A 72 -16.05 7.69 -11.07
N GLN A 73 -15.45 6.56 -10.71
CA GLN A 73 -16.02 5.24 -10.94
C GLN A 73 -17.17 4.89 -9.96
N PHE A 74 -17.35 5.67 -8.88
CA PHE A 74 -18.41 5.48 -7.89
C PHE A 74 -19.32 6.69 -7.81
N THR A 75 -20.54 6.54 -8.27
CA THR A 75 -21.55 7.60 -8.31
C THR A 75 -22.47 7.60 -7.08
N ALA A 76 -22.58 6.46 -6.40
CA ALA A 76 -23.47 6.26 -5.27
C ALA A 76 -22.81 6.60 -3.92
N PRO A 77 -23.60 7.00 -2.91
CA PRO A 77 -23.12 7.12 -1.53
C PRO A 77 -22.58 5.80 -0.99
N LEU A 78 -21.65 5.85 -0.03
CA LEU A 78 -21.09 4.65 0.62
C LEU A 78 -22.16 3.70 1.19
N LEU A 79 -23.27 4.25 1.65
CA LEU A 79 -24.42 3.50 2.16
C LEU A 79 -25.03 2.55 1.12
N ASP A 80 -24.97 2.93 -0.16
CA ASP A 80 -25.65 2.25 -1.27
C ASP A 80 -24.71 1.31 -2.07
N ILE A 81 -23.40 1.41 -1.85
CA ILE A 81 -22.39 0.56 -2.52
C ILE A 81 -22.39 -0.84 -1.90
N ALA A 82 -22.58 -1.88 -2.70
CA ALA A 82 -22.60 -3.28 -2.26
C ALA A 82 -21.19 -3.84 -2.02
N GLN A 83 -20.36 -3.15 -1.23
CA GLN A 83 -18.99 -3.52 -0.90
C GLN A 83 -18.56 -2.94 0.44
N SER A 84 -17.73 -3.66 1.17
CA SER A 84 -17.06 -3.11 2.36
C SER A 84 -15.96 -2.13 1.95
N VAL A 85 -16.12 -0.88 2.35
CA VAL A 85 -15.15 0.20 2.13
C VAL A 85 -14.86 0.89 3.46
N ALA A 86 -13.60 1.13 3.78
CA ALA A 86 -13.20 1.95 4.90
C ALA A 86 -12.53 3.23 4.38
N VAL A 87 -13.00 4.39 4.82
CA VAL A 87 -12.40 5.67 4.48
C VAL A 87 -11.78 6.27 5.73
N ILE A 88 -10.48 6.56 5.67
CA ILE A 88 -9.74 7.20 6.76
C ILE A 88 -9.61 8.68 6.42
N PRO A 89 -10.38 9.57 7.07
CA PRO A 89 -10.38 10.98 6.75
C PRO A 89 -9.16 11.69 7.35
N LYS A 90 -8.82 12.83 6.76
CA LYS A 90 -7.69 13.67 7.19
C LYS A 90 -7.70 13.99 8.69
N LYS A 91 -8.88 14.23 9.29
CA LYS A 91 -9.02 14.51 10.72
C LYS A 91 -8.41 13.41 11.59
N VAL A 92 -8.63 12.15 11.26
CA VAL A 92 -8.07 11.00 11.98
C VAL A 92 -6.55 10.93 11.76
N LEU A 93 -6.09 11.18 10.53
CA LEU A 93 -4.65 11.20 10.21
C LEU A 93 -3.91 12.28 11.01
N ASP A 94 -4.46 13.48 11.06
CA ASP A 94 -3.88 14.63 11.77
C ASP A 94 -3.84 14.39 13.29
N GLU A 95 -4.93 13.92 13.89
CA GLU A 95 -4.99 13.65 15.33
C GLU A 95 -4.04 12.54 15.76
N GLN A 96 -3.83 11.54 14.92
CA GLN A 96 -2.90 10.45 15.18
C GLN A 96 -1.45 10.80 14.83
N GLN A 97 -1.20 11.95 14.17
CA GLN A 97 0.10 12.29 13.59
C GLN A 97 0.62 11.16 12.67
N ALA A 98 -0.29 10.59 11.85
CA ALA A 98 0.03 9.53 10.90
C ALA A 98 0.91 10.08 9.77
N GLN A 99 2.02 9.39 9.43
CA GLN A 99 3.02 9.89 8.49
C GLN A 99 3.39 8.90 7.40
N SER A 100 3.00 7.66 7.57
CA SER A 100 3.28 6.58 6.64
C SER A 100 2.00 5.83 6.30
N LEU A 101 2.00 5.11 5.18
CA LEU A 101 0.90 4.22 4.85
C LEU A 101 0.65 3.19 5.96
N GLN A 102 1.70 2.73 6.63
CA GLN A 102 1.58 1.85 7.79
C GLN A 102 0.81 2.51 8.94
N ASP A 103 1.06 3.80 9.23
CA ASP A 103 0.31 4.54 10.25
C ASP A 103 -1.15 4.74 9.89
N ILE A 104 -1.44 4.89 8.61
CA ILE A 104 -2.81 5.01 8.11
C ILE A 104 -3.53 3.67 8.22
N LEU A 105 -2.96 2.63 7.62
CA LEU A 105 -3.61 1.33 7.46
C LEU A 105 -3.77 0.55 8.77
N LYS A 106 -3.00 0.87 9.83
CA LYS A 106 -3.26 0.30 11.16
C LYS A 106 -4.67 0.62 11.70
N ASN A 107 -5.34 1.63 11.14
CA ASN A 107 -6.72 1.98 11.47
C ASN A 107 -7.78 1.09 10.80
N VAL A 108 -7.37 0.25 9.86
CA VAL A 108 -8.29 -0.60 9.09
C VAL A 108 -8.23 -2.05 9.61
N PRO A 109 -9.34 -2.62 10.09
CA PRO A 109 -9.34 -3.99 10.58
C PRO A 109 -9.07 -4.97 9.42
N GLY A 110 -8.37 -6.08 9.74
CA GLY A 110 -8.01 -7.10 8.76
C GLY A 110 -6.75 -6.78 7.95
N ILE A 111 -6.05 -5.67 8.24
CA ILE A 111 -4.75 -5.34 7.64
C ILE A 111 -3.62 -5.72 8.60
N THR A 112 -2.54 -6.27 8.04
CA THR A 112 -1.28 -6.55 8.74
C THR A 112 -0.11 -6.28 7.81
N PHE A 113 1.10 -6.14 8.37
CA PHE A 113 2.28 -5.74 7.60
C PHE A 113 3.27 -6.90 7.47
N THR A 114 3.97 -6.93 6.34
CA THR A 114 5.03 -7.90 6.05
C THR A 114 6.37 -7.18 5.96
N SER A 115 7.46 -7.90 6.14
CA SER A 115 8.81 -7.33 6.11
C SER A 115 9.39 -7.20 4.70
N GLY A 116 8.58 -7.37 3.67
CA GLY A 116 9.03 -7.34 2.29
C GLY A 116 9.68 -8.63 1.81
N GLU A 117 10.04 -8.66 0.52
CA GLU A 117 10.72 -9.78 -0.10
C GLU A 117 12.08 -10.00 0.53
N GLY A 118 12.42 -11.26 0.81
CA GLY A 118 13.70 -11.64 1.42
C GLY A 118 13.99 -10.94 2.74
N ASN A 119 12.98 -10.38 3.39
CA ASN A 119 13.09 -9.58 4.63
C ASN A 119 13.87 -8.27 4.43
N LEU A 120 13.82 -7.72 3.27
CA LEU A 120 14.62 -6.57 2.89
C LEU A 120 14.00 -5.24 3.30
N GLY A 121 12.85 -5.24 3.98
CA GLY A 121 12.21 -4.01 4.48
C GLY A 121 11.80 -3.04 3.37
N TRP A 122 11.50 -3.55 2.19
CA TRP A 122 11.14 -2.75 1.03
C TRP A 122 9.69 -2.27 1.12
N GLY A 123 9.50 -0.98 0.98
CA GLY A 123 8.22 -0.35 0.78
C GLY A 123 7.15 -0.57 1.86
N ASP A 124 5.97 -0.12 1.53
CA ASP A 124 4.77 -0.26 2.35
C ASP A 124 4.07 -1.61 2.06
N MET A 125 4.66 -2.70 2.55
CA MET A 125 4.15 -4.04 2.29
C MET A 125 3.13 -4.45 3.34
N PHE A 126 1.94 -4.77 2.89
CA PHE A 126 0.82 -5.14 3.76
C PHE A 126 -0.03 -6.25 3.17
N THR A 127 -0.89 -6.82 4.00
CA THR A 127 -1.94 -7.74 3.58
C THR A 127 -3.30 -7.19 3.95
N ILE A 128 -4.29 -7.37 3.08
CA ILE A 128 -5.68 -7.10 3.35
C ILE A 128 -6.40 -8.45 3.42
N ARG A 129 -7.11 -8.73 4.52
CA ARG A 129 -7.80 -10.01 4.72
C ARG A 129 -6.86 -11.22 4.55
N GLY A 130 -5.54 -11.03 4.77
CA GLY A 130 -4.54 -12.08 4.66
C GLY A 130 -4.02 -12.35 3.24
N PHE A 131 -4.33 -11.50 2.27
CA PHE A 131 -3.77 -11.50 0.92
C PHE A 131 -2.86 -10.30 0.72
N SER A 132 -1.78 -10.46 -0.07
CA SER A 132 -0.88 -9.35 -0.37
C SER A 132 -1.64 -8.18 -1.03
N GLY A 133 -1.38 -6.96 -0.56
CA GLY A 133 -1.98 -5.73 -1.04
C GLY A 133 -0.98 -4.78 -1.72
N GLU A 134 0.28 -5.15 -1.80
CA GLU A 134 1.36 -4.28 -2.30
C GLU A 134 1.16 -3.79 -3.74
N GLN A 135 0.56 -4.62 -4.59
CA GLN A 135 0.31 -4.29 -6.00
C GLN A 135 -1.03 -3.58 -6.23
N SER A 136 -1.77 -3.33 -5.19
CA SER A 136 -3.12 -2.75 -5.22
C SER A 136 -3.20 -1.38 -4.58
N ILE A 137 -2.08 -0.68 -4.50
CA ILE A 137 -2.05 0.73 -4.12
C ILE A 137 -2.33 1.55 -5.37
N THR A 138 -3.29 2.47 -5.25
CA THR A 138 -3.57 3.48 -6.26
C THR A 138 -3.42 4.87 -5.66
N VAL A 139 -3.09 5.84 -6.49
CA VAL A 139 -3.17 7.26 -6.15
C VAL A 139 -4.14 7.88 -7.13
N ASP A 140 -5.21 8.47 -6.62
CA ASP A 140 -6.29 9.06 -7.40
C ASP A 140 -6.85 8.10 -8.47
N GLY A 141 -6.97 6.81 -8.14
CA GLY A 141 -7.46 5.75 -9.01
C GLY A 141 -6.40 5.06 -9.88
N ILE A 142 -5.31 5.71 -10.22
CA ILE A 142 -4.22 5.12 -11.02
C ILE A 142 -3.29 4.29 -10.15
N ARG A 143 -2.95 3.09 -10.62
CA ARG A 143 -2.03 2.20 -9.93
C ARG A 143 -0.66 2.85 -9.72
N ASP A 144 -0.17 2.79 -8.50
CA ASP A 144 1.19 3.17 -8.15
C ASP A 144 2.16 2.02 -8.45
N ALA A 145 3.41 2.33 -8.77
CA ALA A 145 4.44 1.31 -8.95
C ALA A 145 4.65 0.56 -7.63
N GLY A 146 4.27 -0.70 -7.59
CA GLY A 146 4.05 -1.48 -6.37
C GLY A 146 5.27 -1.77 -5.48
N LEU A 147 6.38 -1.07 -5.66
CA LEU A 147 7.55 -1.09 -4.77
C LEU A 147 7.97 0.35 -4.44
N ALA A 148 7.09 1.30 -4.72
CA ALA A 148 7.30 2.66 -4.29
C ALA A 148 7.57 2.65 -2.79
N GLY A 149 8.44 3.53 -2.38
CA GLY A 149 8.86 3.67 -1.02
C GLY A 149 7.73 4.05 -0.07
N ARG A 150 8.09 4.58 1.04
CA ARG A 150 7.13 4.90 2.09
C ARG A 150 6.33 6.14 1.73
N THR A 151 5.05 5.94 1.42
CA THR A 151 4.11 7.04 1.21
C THR A 151 4.08 7.96 2.42
N ASP A 152 4.31 9.25 2.20
CA ASP A 152 4.11 10.29 3.21
C ASP A 152 2.72 10.92 3.08
N THR A 153 2.13 11.32 4.20
CA THR A 153 0.77 11.86 4.27
C THR A 153 0.65 13.33 3.93
N PHE A 154 1.76 14.05 3.66
CA PHE A 154 1.73 15.51 3.53
C PHE A 154 0.83 16.01 2.38
N ASN A 155 0.72 15.21 1.30
CA ASN A 155 -0.14 15.49 0.14
C ASN A 155 -1.36 14.58 0.06
N VAL A 156 -1.77 13.93 1.17
CA VAL A 156 -2.92 13.03 1.21
C VAL A 156 -4.08 13.71 1.92
N GLU A 157 -5.27 13.75 1.27
CA GLU A 157 -6.51 14.27 1.82
C GLU A 157 -7.26 13.21 2.61
N ARG A 158 -7.29 11.97 2.11
CA ARG A 158 -7.89 10.80 2.75
C ARG A 158 -7.39 9.52 2.12
N VAL A 159 -7.63 8.39 2.77
CA VAL A 159 -7.31 7.07 2.24
C VAL A 159 -8.58 6.22 2.20
N GLU A 160 -8.82 5.61 1.05
CA GLU A 160 -9.96 4.75 0.77
C GLU A 160 -9.46 3.31 0.65
N VAL A 161 -10.01 2.40 1.45
CA VAL A 161 -9.65 0.99 1.44
C VAL A 161 -10.84 0.17 0.99
N PHE A 162 -10.77 -0.36 -0.22
CA PHE A 162 -11.75 -1.26 -0.80
C PHE A 162 -11.41 -2.68 -0.38
N LYS A 163 -12.37 -3.42 0.16
CA LYS A 163 -12.15 -4.80 0.60
C LYS A 163 -12.82 -5.80 -0.32
N GLY A 164 -12.22 -6.98 -0.46
CA GLY A 164 -12.60 -7.98 -1.44
C GLY A 164 -11.89 -7.78 -2.79
N THR A 165 -12.26 -8.56 -3.81
CA THR A 165 -11.59 -8.49 -5.12
C THR A 165 -11.88 -7.16 -5.82
N GLY A 166 -10.87 -6.31 -5.95
CA GLY A 166 -10.97 -4.92 -6.38
C GLY A 166 -10.42 -4.62 -7.78
N THR A 167 -10.47 -5.57 -8.72
CA THR A 167 -9.92 -5.37 -10.08
C THR A 167 -10.66 -4.40 -10.97
N ILE A 168 -11.93 -4.13 -10.67
CA ILE A 168 -12.71 -3.22 -11.51
C ILE A 168 -12.16 -1.81 -11.37
N GLU A 169 -11.66 -1.49 -10.19
CA GLU A 169 -11.16 -0.17 -9.85
C GLU A 169 -9.73 0.11 -10.36
N SER A 170 -8.89 -0.91 -10.55
CA SER A 170 -7.46 -0.69 -10.82
C SER A 170 -6.80 -1.66 -11.81
N GLY A 171 -7.57 -2.52 -12.46
CA GLY A 171 -7.05 -3.49 -13.46
C GLY A 171 -6.23 -4.63 -12.89
N VAL A 172 -5.60 -4.46 -11.74
CA VAL A 172 -4.77 -5.48 -11.09
C VAL A 172 -5.44 -6.01 -9.85
N ALA A 173 -5.69 -7.30 -9.85
CA ALA A 173 -6.36 -7.96 -8.73
C ALA A 173 -5.43 -8.13 -7.54
N ALA A 174 -5.76 -7.48 -6.44
CA ALA A 174 -5.42 -8.00 -5.13
C ALA A 174 -6.64 -8.73 -4.57
N PRO A 175 -6.51 -9.99 -4.19
CA PRO A 175 -7.64 -10.78 -3.71
C PRO A 175 -8.29 -10.22 -2.44
N GLY A 176 -7.52 -9.54 -1.62
CA GLY A 176 -7.96 -8.95 -0.35
C GLY A 176 -8.62 -7.59 -0.48
N GLY A 177 -8.26 -6.83 -1.52
CA GLY A 177 -8.72 -5.46 -1.72
C GLY A 177 -7.63 -4.52 -2.22
N SER A 178 -7.98 -3.24 -2.34
CA SER A 178 -7.08 -2.16 -2.80
C SER A 178 -7.09 -0.97 -1.85
N VAL A 179 -6.06 -0.15 -1.94
CA VAL A 179 -5.91 1.09 -1.18
C VAL A 179 -5.75 2.24 -2.15
N ASN A 180 -6.65 3.22 -2.10
CA ASN A 180 -6.56 4.44 -2.88
C ASN A 180 -6.16 5.61 -1.99
N LEU A 181 -5.07 6.27 -2.35
CA LEU A 181 -4.60 7.50 -1.74
C LEU A 181 -5.18 8.67 -2.52
N VAL A 182 -5.97 9.50 -1.86
CA VAL A 182 -6.57 10.67 -2.49
C VAL A 182 -5.67 11.87 -2.25
N SER A 183 -5.20 12.49 -3.34
CA SER A 183 -4.32 13.65 -3.30
C SER A 183 -5.08 14.90 -2.86
N LYS A 184 -4.34 15.84 -2.28
CA LYS A 184 -4.87 17.18 -2.00
C LYS A 184 -4.91 17.98 -3.29
N GLU A 185 -6.09 18.48 -3.66
CA GLU A 185 -6.31 19.33 -4.81
C GLU A 185 -6.60 20.78 -4.40
N ALA A 186 -6.36 21.74 -5.31
CA ALA A 186 -6.70 23.14 -5.13
C ALA A 186 -8.24 23.30 -5.17
N HIS A 187 -8.77 24.13 -4.28
CA HIS A 187 -10.21 24.35 -4.11
C HIS A 187 -10.57 25.83 -3.98
N ALA A 188 -11.84 26.15 -4.12
CA ALA A 188 -12.35 27.51 -3.89
C ALA A 188 -12.15 27.95 -2.43
N GLY A 189 -11.90 29.22 -2.24
CA GLY A 189 -11.61 29.82 -0.95
C GLY A 189 -10.11 29.76 -0.59
N ASP A 190 -9.73 30.65 0.33
CA ASP A 190 -8.37 30.70 0.86
C ASP A 190 -8.29 29.84 2.13
N ALA A 191 -7.25 29.05 2.27
CA ALA A 191 -6.97 28.24 3.45
C ALA A 191 -5.45 28.04 3.63
N TYR A 192 -4.94 28.38 4.81
CA TYR A 192 -3.51 28.25 5.08
C TYR A 192 -3.34 27.48 6.39
N HIS A 193 -2.57 26.38 6.33
CA HIS A 193 -2.27 25.55 7.48
C HIS A 193 -0.77 25.29 7.57
N PHE A 194 -0.19 25.63 8.71
CA PHE A 194 1.20 25.34 9.06
C PHE A 194 1.21 24.42 10.28
N SER A 195 1.99 23.36 10.22
CA SER A 195 2.15 22.44 11.34
C SER A 195 3.63 22.21 11.64
N THR A 196 3.98 22.27 12.92
CA THR A 196 5.31 21.93 13.41
C THR A 196 5.20 20.91 14.53
N THR A 197 5.88 19.79 14.41
CA THR A 197 5.90 18.73 15.42
C THR A 197 7.34 18.43 15.85
N LEU A 198 7.56 18.39 17.15
CA LEU A 198 8.83 17.99 17.78
C LEU A 198 8.56 16.81 18.71
N GLY A 199 9.51 15.88 18.86
CA GLY A 199 9.30 14.72 19.71
C GLY A 199 10.57 13.97 20.12
N THR A 200 10.36 12.86 20.79
CA THR A 200 11.42 11.90 21.12
C THR A 200 12.07 11.34 19.86
N ALA A 201 13.19 10.64 20.00
CA ALA A 201 13.98 10.12 18.89
C ALA A 201 14.32 11.19 17.81
N SER A 202 14.64 12.40 18.25
CA SER A 202 14.97 13.54 17.38
C SER A 202 13.88 13.86 16.36
N TYR A 203 12.62 13.55 16.66
CA TYR A 203 11.50 13.79 15.79
C TYR A 203 11.33 15.28 15.49
N ARG A 204 11.32 15.62 14.23
CA ARG A 204 11.16 17.00 13.71
C ARG A 204 10.37 16.94 12.41
N ARG A 205 9.20 17.56 12.41
CA ARG A 205 8.38 17.67 11.19
C ARG A 205 7.82 19.08 11.05
N VAL A 206 7.90 19.61 9.85
CA VAL A 206 7.28 20.87 9.47
C VAL A 206 6.51 20.63 8.18
N THR A 207 5.26 21.06 8.15
CA THR A 207 4.43 21.05 6.95
C THR A 207 3.76 22.39 6.73
N ALA A 208 3.53 22.74 5.46
CA ALA A 208 2.70 23.85 5.06
C ALA A 208 1.72 23.38 3.99
N ASP A 209 0.46 23.76 4.11
CA ASP A 209 -0.63 23.51 3.16
C ASP A 209 -1.30 24.85 2.87
N LEU A 210 -1.10 25.35 1.69
CA LEU A 210 -1.41 26.74 1.30
C LEU A 210 -2.33 26.70 0.10
N ASN A 211 -3.64 26.90 0.30
CA ASN A 211 -4.62 27.03 -0.78
C ASN A 211 -4.98 28.51 -0.98
N LYS A 212 -4.81 28.97 -2.20
CA LYS A 212 -5.14 30.35 -2.61
C LYS A 212 -6.09 30.35 -3.78
N GLN A 213 -7.25 30.93 -3.61
CA GLN A 213 -8.13 31.24 -4.73
C GLN A 213 -7.55 32.39 -5.55
N LEU A 214 -7.32 32.17 -6.84
CA LEU A 214 -6.70 33.13 -7.76
C LEU A 214 -7.76 34.00 -8.46
N THR A 215 -8.84 33.35 -8.91
CA THR A 215 -10.01 33.98 -9.53
C THR A 215 -11.28 33.28 -9.03
N PRO A 216 -12.49 33.74 -9.36
CA PRO A 216 -13.70 33.01 -8.98
C PRO A 216 -13.74 31.55 -9.44
N THR A 217 -12.99 31.22 -10.50
CA THR A 217 -12.99 29.89 -11.12
C THR A 217 -11.62 29.21 -11.12
N SER A 218 -10.64 29.76 -10.42
CA SER A 218 -9.31 29.14 -10.34
C SER A 218 -8.69 29.25 -8.96
N ALA A 219 -7.93 28.22 -8.58
CA ALA A 219 -7.20 28.18 -7.33
C ALA A 219 -5.85 27.47 -7.50
N PHE A 220 -4.92 27.76 -6.61
CA PHE A 220 -3.63 27.08 -6.51
C PHE A 220 -3.41 26.61 -5.08
N ARG A 221 -2.96 25.36 -4.90
CA ARG A 221 -2.60 24.79 -3.61
C ARG A 221 -1.15 24.34 -3.63
N LEU A 222 -0.40 24.65 -2.57
CA LEU A 222 0.99 24.24 -2.40
C LEU A 222 1.14 23.52 -1.06
N ASN A 223 1.65 22.31 -1.12
CA ASN A 223 1.99 21.50 0.05
C ASN A 223 3.50 21.34 0.15
N LEU A 224 4.06 21.60 1.32
CA LEU A 224 5.48 21.47 1.62
C LEU A 224 5.68 20.59 2.85
N MET A 225 6.73 19.79 2.85
CA MET A 225 7.07 18.94 3.99
C MET A 225 8.59 18.82 4.15
N ARG A 226 9.03 18.88 5.41
CA ARG A 226 10.36 18.45 5.86
C ARG A 226 10.22 17.61 7.12
N HIS A 227 10.81 16.43 7.11
CA HIS A 227 10.67 15.46 8.19
C HIS A 227 11.99 14.76 8.47
N TYR A 228 12.28 14.57 9.75
CA TYR A 228 13.35 13.71 10.24
C TYR A 228 12.92 13.06 11.56
N ASN A 229 13.15 11.76 11.69
CA ASN A 229 13.11 11.09 12.98
C ASN A 229 14.01 9.85 12.98
N ALA A 230 14.63 9.56 14.11
CA ALA A 230 15.05 8.21 14.45
C ALA A 230 13.82 7.42 14.92
N VAL A 231 13.93 6.10 15.01
CA VAL A 231 12.84 5.25 15.51
C VAL A 231 13.05 4.94 16.97
N ASP A 232 12.11 5.35 17.84
CA ASP A 232 12.16 5.05 19.28
C ASP A 232 12.29 3.54 19.51
N GLY A 233 13.22 3.16 20.36
CA GLY A 233 13.47 1.75 20.67
C GLY A 233 14.28 0.99 19.60
N ARG A 234 14.82 1.67 18.57
CA ARG A 234 15.78 1.11 17.61
C ARG A 234 17.15 1.80 17.73
N ALA A 235 18.22 1.05 17.45
CA ALA A 235 19.57 1.56 17.67
C ALA A 235 20.02 2.58 16.62
N VAL A 236 19.63 2.40 15.35
CA VAL A 236 20.20 3.13 14.22
C VAL A 236 19.15 3.60 13.21
N THR A 237 17.99 2.96 13.11
CA THR A 237 16.98 3.26 12.08
C THR A 237 16.50 4.70 12.14
N ASP A 238 16.53 5.39 11.01
CA ASP A 238 16.02 6.76 10.86
C ASP A 238 15.35 6.99 9.51
N TYR A 239 14.60 8.08 9.43
CA TYR A 239 13.90 8.56 8.23
C TYR A 239 14.21 10.04 8.03
N ASP A 240 14.66 10.39 6.84
CA ASP A 240 14.91 11.76 6.41
C ASP A 240 14.19 12.05 5.10
N ARG A 241 13.21 12.96 5.11
CA ARG A 241 12.32 13.18 3.99
C ARG A 241 12.05 14.66 3.76
N TRP A 242 11.84 15.00 2.49
CA TRP A 242 11.24 16.27 2.12
C TRP A 242 10.40 16.11 0.87
N GLY A 243 9.39 16.97 0.74
CA GLY A 243 8.49 16.91 -0.40
C GLY A 243 7.86 18.26 -0.70
N VAL A 244 7.50 18.42 -1.97
CA VAL A 244 6.74 19.55 -2.50
C VAL A 244 5.64 19.00 -3.40
N ALA A 245 4.42 19.48 -3.21
CA ALA A 245 3.32 19.15 -4.11
C ALA A 245 2.53 20.43 -4.44
N GLY A 246 2.26 20.62 -5.73
CA GLY A 246 1.48 21.74 -6.24
C GLY A 246 0.25 21.25 -6.98
N SER A 247 -0.88 21.92 -6.82
CA SER A 247 -2.13 21.69 -7.53
C SER A 247 -2.67 22.99 -8.09
N LEU A 248 -3.04 23.03 -9.36
CA LEU A 248 -3.69 24.15 -10.02
C LEU A 248 -5.05 23.68 -10.56
N ALA A 249 -6.13 24.26 -10.01
CA ALA A 249 -7.48 24.03 -10.49
C ALA A 249 -7.98 25.21 -11.33
N LEU A 250 -8.52 24.91 -12.48
CA LEU A 250 -9.10 25.86 -13.43
C LEU A 250 -10.55 25.44 -13.75
N GLY A 251 -11.45 26.42 -13.94
CA GLY A 251 -12.84 26.15 -14.23
C GLY A 251 -13.67 25.71 -13.02
N LEU A 252 -13.24 25.98 -11.79
CA LEU A 252 -13.99 25.67 -10.58
C LEU A 252 -15.40 26.25 -10.65
N GLY A 253 -16.41 25.41 -10.37
CA GLY A 253 -17.83 25.81 -10.44
C GLY A 253 -18.37 26.01 -11.87
N THR A 254 -17.61 25.60 -12.89
CA THR A 254 -18.04 25.61 -14.30
C THR A 254 -18.17 24.19 -14.84
N PRO A 255 -18.87 24.00 -15.98
CA PRO A 255 -19.01 22.68 -16.58
C PRO A 255 -17.68 22.03 -17.00
N THR A 256 -16.65 22.81 -17.34
CA THR A 256 -15.34 22.29 -17.70
C THR A 256 -14.34 22.63 -16.61
N ARG A 257 -13.70 21.61 -16.05
CA ARG A 257 -12.70 21.73 -14.99
C ARG A 257 -11.42 21.05 -15.42
N VAL A 258 -10.29 21.69 -15.10
CA VAL A 258 -8.95 21.13 -15.33
C VAL A 258 -8.16 21.24 -14.05
N THR A 259 -7.62 20.11 -13.57
CA THR A 259 -6.70 20.07 -12.44
C THR A 259 -5.34 19.59 -12.92
N ILE A 260 -4.29 20.30 -12.54
CA ILE A 260 -2.90 19.97 -12.87
C ILE A 260 -2.14 19.82 -11.56
N ASP A 261 -1.63 18.64 -11.31
CA ASP A 261 -0.89 18.31 -10.08
C ASP A 261 0.53 17.91 -10.39
N TYR A 262 1.43 18.27 -9.50
CA TYR A 262 2.81 17.83 -9.49
C TYR A 262 3.26 17.52 -8.07
N LEU A 263 3.95 16.39 -7.90
CA LEU A 263 4.57 15.98 -6.64
C LEU A 263 6.04 15.66 -6.89
N HIS A 264 6.91 16.18 -6.01
CA HIS A 264 8.27 15.73 -5.84
C HIS A 264 8.50 15.34 -4.39
N GLN A 265 9.00 14.13 -4.16
CA GLN A 265 9.35 13.62 -2.83
C GLN A 265 10.73 12.96 -2.86
N ASN A 266 11.53 13.22 -1.84
CA ASN A 266 12.85 12.63 -1.66
C ASN A 266 12.93 12.03 -0.25
N ASP A 267 13.20 10.73 -0.19
CA ASP A 267 13.34 9.96 1.03
C ASP A 267 14.75 9.38 1.12
N VAL A 268 15.36 9.51 2.29
CA VAL A 268 16.64 8.87 2.62
C VAL A 268 16.49 8.20 3.97
N ASN A 269 16.43 6.87 3.96
CA ASN A 269 16.14 6.10 5.16
C ASN A 269 17.27 5.12 5.47
N THR A 270 17.44 4.80 6.74
CA THR A 270 18.26 3.67 7.18
C THR A 270 17.36 2.45 7.35
N PRO A 271 17.44 1.45 6.44
CA PRO A 271 16.52 0.33 6.42
C PRO A 271 16.71 -0.59 7.62
N ASP A 272 15.59 -1.16 8.10
CA ASP A 272 15.58 -2.17 9.15
C ASP A 272 15.23 -3.53 8.58
N THR A 273 16.21 -4.42 8.50
CA THR A 273 16.02 -5.80 8.03
C THR A 273 15.38 -6.73 9.07
N GLY A 274 15.03 -6.19 10.24
CA GLY A 274 14.45 -6.95 11.34
C GLY A 274 15.46 -7.79 12.12
N VAL A 275 14.93 -8.52 13.09
CA VAL A 275 15.67 -9.43 13.96
C VAL A 275 15.40 -10.85 13.51
N PRO A 276 16.44 -11.70 13.31
CA PRO A 276 16.23 -13.11 13.06
C PRO A 276 15.49 -13.77 14.24
N ILE A 277 14.52 -14.61 13.93
CA ILE A 277 13.75 -15.37 14.90
C ILE A 277 14.20 -16.83 14.84
N ALA A 278 14.73 -17.33 15.93
CA ALA A 278 15.12 -18.75 16.00
C ALA A 278 13.88 -19.62 16.14
N ARG A 279 13.93 -20.80 15.52
CA ARG A 279 12.90 -21.80 15.69
C ARG A 279 12.97 -22.40 17.11
N GLY A 280 11.83 -22.82 17.64
CA GLY A 280 11.72 -23.30 19.01
C GLY A 280 11.57 -22.22 20.08
N THR A 281 11.52 -20.95 19.68
CA THR A 281 11.27 -19.81 20.61
C THR A 281 9.79 -19.44 20.70
N GLY A 282 8.92 -20.13 19.98
CA GLY A 282 7.50 -19.77 19.85
C GLY A 282 7.28 -18.46 19.07
N GLY A 283 8.28 -18.05 18.28
CA GLY A 283 8.21 -16.81 17.49
C GLY A 283 8.50 -15.53 18.29
N ALA A 284 8.86 -15.65 19.55
CA ALA A 284 9.20 -14.51 20.40
C ALA A 284 10.66 -14.08 20.22
N ARG A 285 10.99 -12.90 20.76
CA ARG A 285 12.37 -12.43 20.82
C ARG A 285 13.21 -13.38 21.65
N MET A 286 14.37 -13.77 21.11
CA MET A 286 15.29 -14.67 21.80
C MET A 286 15.84 -14.04 23.07
N PRO A 287 16.03 -14.83 24.17
CA PRO A 287 16.71 -14.36 25.37
C PRO A 287 18.11 -13.83 25.06
N GLY A 288 18.49 -12.72 25.68
CA GLY A 288 19.78 -12.07 25.46
C GLY A 288 19.85 -11.15 24.22
N VAL A 289 18.89 -11.21 23.31
CA VAL A 289 18.80 -10.28 22.17
C VAL A 289 18.24 -8.93 22.64
N PRO A 290 18.95 -7.80 22.42
CA PRO A 290 18.48 -6.48 22.84
C PRO A 290 17.17 -6.08 22.15
N ARG A 291 16.30 -5.34 22.86
CA ARG A 291 15.06 -4.81 22.26
C ARG A 291 15.31 -3.88 21.09
N ASN A 292 16.37 -3.10 21.16
CA ASN A 292 16.77 -2.10 20.17
C ASN A 292 17.73 -2.66 19.11
N GLY A 293 17.99 -3.98 19.08
CA GLY A 293 18.97 -4.61 18.20
C GLY A 293 18.69 -4.29 16.73
N TRP A 294 19.70 -3.77 16.04
CA TRP A 294 19.71 -3.53 14.60
C TRP A 294 20.99 -4.14 14.02
N TYR A 295 20.88 -4.95 13.00
CA TYR A 295 21.97 -5.83 12.56
C TYR A 295 22.49 -5.49 11.17
N GLY A 296 22.25 -4.27 10.74
CA GLY A 296 22.76 -3.70 9.50
C GLY A 296 24.20 -3.21 9.60
N ASP A 297 24.67 -2.55 8.56
CA ASP A 297 25.92 -1.79 8.53
C ASP A 297 25.60 -0.30 8.49
N PRO A 298 25.91 0.48 9.55
CA PRO A 298 25.55 1.89 9.63
C PRO A 298 26.23 2.78 8.59
N ASN A 299 27.31 2.30 7.96
CA ASN A 299 28.04 3.04 6.93
C ASN A 299 27.60 2.69 5.50
N LEU A 300 26.86 1.60 5.32
CA LEU A 300 26.52 1.07 4.00
C LEU A 300 25.02 1.03 3.74
N PHE A 301 24.22 0.74 4.79
CA PHE A 301 22.80 0.55 4.59
C PHE A 301 22.10 1.86 4.30
N THR A 302 21.42 1.89 3.19
CA THR A 302 20.61 3.03 2.75
C THR A 302 19.41 2.55 1.95
N ASP A 303 18.33 3.28 2.05
CA ASP A 303 17.16 3.17 1.18
C ASP A 303 16.78 4.60 0.78
N ARG A 304 17.24 4.99 -0.40
CA ARG A 304 16.98 6.32 -0.97
C ARG A 304 16.00 6.19 -2.11
N GLU A 305 14.98 7.04 -2.09
CA GLU A 305 13.98 7.11 -3.12
C GLU A 305 13.68 8.55 -3.52
N VAL A 306 13.48 8.76 -4.81
CA VAL A 306 13.04 10.06 -5.36
C VAL A 306 11.88 9.77 -6.29
N THR A 307 10.74 10.37 -6.02
CA THR A 307 9.53 10.25 -6.84
C THR A 307 9.15 11.60 -7.41
N ASP A 308 8.93 11.64 -8.72
CA ASP A 308 8.35 12.75 -9.48
C ASP A 308 7.06 12.27 -10.14
N ARG A 309 5.93 12.94 -9.85
CA ARG A 309 4.61 12.60 -10.38
C ARG A 309 3.93 13.85 -10.93
N ALA A 310 3.48 13.79 -12.18
CA ALA A 310 2.67 14.82 -12.80
C ALA A 310 1.34 14.21 -13.23
N THR A 311 0.24 14.87 -12.89
CA THR A 311 -1.13 14.42 -13.22
C THR A 311 -1.91 15.58 -13.84
N VAL A 312 -2.68 15.28 -14.86
CA VAL A 312 -3.65 16.21 -15.43
C VAL A 312 -5.01 15.53 -15.44
N LYS A 313 -6.00 16.14 -14.80
CA LYS A 313 -7.39 15.70 -14.78
C LYS A 313 -8.23 16.72 -15.53
N VAL A 314 -9.05 16.27 -16.46
CA VAL A 314 -10.00 17.10 -17.22
C VAL A 314 -11.39 16.51 -17.02
N GLU A 315 -12.32 17.33 -16.60
CA GLU A 315 -13.71 16.96 -16.39
C GLU A 315 -14.61 17.91 -17.20
N HIS A 316 -15.66 17.34 -17.81
CA HIS A 316 -16.67 18.14 -18.51
C HIS A 316 -18.07 17.58 -18.28
N ASP A 317 -18.94 18.44 -17.74
CA ASP A 317 -20.36 18.16 -17.58
C ASP A 317 -21.09 18.67 -18.83
N PHE A 318 -21.52 17.77 -19.72
CA PHE A 318 -22.33 18.15 -20.88
C PHE A 318 -23.73 18.64 -20.46
N ASN A 319 -24.25 18.03 -19.42
CA ASN A 319 -25.47 18.37 -18.72
C ASN A 319 -25.49 17.63 -17.37
N ASP A 320 -26.58 17.72 -16.63
CA ASP A 320 -26.73 17.10 -15.30
C ASP A 320 -26.62 15.56 -15.33
N ASN A 321 -26.85 14.94 -16.48
CA ASN A 321 -26.89 13.48 -16.64
C ASN A 321 -25.67 12.90 -17.36
N VAL A 322 -24.81 13.72 -17.94
CA VAL A 322 -23.68 13.25 -18.77
C VAL A 322 -22.43 14.00 -18.41
N ARG A 323 -21.45 13.25 -17.86
CA ARG A 323 -20.12 13.76 -17.54
C ARG A 323 -19.06 12.89 -18.20
N ILE A 324 -18.00 13.51 -18.70
CA ILE A 324 -16.76 12.85 -19.07
C ILE A 324 -15.63 13.32 -18.17
N SER A 325 -14.80 12.39 -17.73
CA SER A 325 -13.53 12.70 -17.05
C SER A 325 -12.38 11.96 -17.71
N ASN A 326 -11.22 12.61 -17.75
CA ASN A 326 -9.97 12.02 -18.22
C ASN A 326 -8.85 12.37 -17.25
N LEU A 327 -8.09 11.37 -16.84
CA LEU A 327 -6.91 11.52 -16.00
C LEU A 327 -5.70 10.97 -16.76
N SER A 328 -4.66 11.80 -16.89
CA SER A 328 -3.37 11.43 -17.48
C SER A 328 -2.27 11.61 -16.47
N ARG A 329 -1.42 10.61 -16.32
CA ARG A 329 -0.31 10.59 -15.35
C ARG A 329 1.01 10.21 -16.00
N PHE A 330 2.05 10.93 -15.60
CA PHE A 330 3.43 10.51 -15.72
C PHE A 330 4.06 10.43 -14.34
N GLU A 331 4.77 9.34 -14.06
CA GLU A 331 5.48 9.18 -12.81
C GLU A 331 6.85 8.54 -13.06
N GLN A 332 7.86 9.01 -12.36
CA GLN A 332 9.18 8.42 -12.33
C GLN A 332 9.61 8.25 -10.88
N THR A 333 10.05 7.05 -10.53
CA THR A 333 10.63 6.76 -9.22
C THR A 333 12.02 6.16 -9.40
N ASP A 334 13.02 6.82 -8.83
CA ASP A 334 14.40 6.34 -8.75
C ASP A 334 14.68 5.85 -7.32
N ARG A 335 15.11 4.59 -7.17
CA ARG A 335 15.40 4.02 -5.86
C ARG A 335 16.77 3.36 -5.81
N ILE A 336 17.52 3.65 -4.75
CA ILE A 336 18.79 3.01 -4.41
C ILE A 336 18.63 2.35 -3.05
N THR A 337 18.82 1.04 -3.00
CA THR A 337 18.76 0.28 -1.76
C THR A 337 20.04 -0.52 -1.58
N VAL A 338 20.66 -0.41 -0.40
CA VAL A 338 21.79 -1.22 0.03
C VAL A 338 21.48 -1.78 1.41
N LEU A 339 21.44 -3.09 1.52
CA LEU A 339 21.14 -3.78 2.76
C LEU A 339 21.61 -5.22 2.74
N SER A 340 21.63 -5.88 3.90
CA SER A 340 21.98 -7.29 4.07
C SER A 340 21.33 -7.83 5.35
N PRO A 341 20.38 -8.77 5.25
CA PRO A 341 19.74 -9.32 6.43
C PRO A 341 20.71 -10.21 7.23
N ALA A 342 20.60 -10.16 8.54
CA ALA A 342 21.29 -11.10 9.42
C ALA A 342 20.63 -12.50 9.28
N ARG A 343 21.42 -13.55 9.11
CA ARG A 343 20.92 -14.92 8.90
C ARG A 343 21.59 -15.90 9.88
N PHE A 344 20.82 -16.84 10.40
CA PHE A 344 21.43 -17.99 11.07
C PHE A 344 22.23 -18.82 10.05
N ASN A 345 23.38 -19.33 10.50
CA ASN A 345 24.17 -20.22 9.64
C ASN A 345 23.35 -21.48 9.37
N SER A 346 23.17 -21.81 8.09
CA SER A 346 22.55 -23.06 7.66
C SER A 346 23.56 -23.84 6.83
N THR A 347 23.91 -25.02 7.29
CA THR A 347 24.71 -25.97 6.52
C THR A 347 23.82 -27.11 6.06
N GLY A 348 23.79 -27.38 4.78
CA GLY A 348 23.11 -28.54 4.20
C GLY A 348 21.58 -28.56 4.47
N GLY A 349 20.92 -27.41 4.54
CA GLY A 349 19.47 -27.33 4.71
C GLY A 349 18.97 -27.50 6.16
N THR A 350 19.86 -27.51 7.16
CA THR A 350 19.48 -27.54 8.57
C THR A 350 19.63 -26.16 9.21
N SER A 351 18.51 -25.52 9.52
CA SER A 351 18.49 -24.35 10.41
C SER A 351 18.56 -24.83 11.85
N TYR A 352 19.49 -24.29 12.62
CA TYR A 352 19.54 -24.60 14.05
C TYR A 352 18.54 -23.73 14.82
N GLY A 353 17.68 -24.39 15.59
CA GLY A 353 16.81 -23.73 16.56
C GLY A 353 17.60 -23.31 17.81
N TYR A 354 17.07 -22.32 18.51
CA TYR A 354 17.55 -21.93 19.84
C TYR A 354 17.40 -23.11 20.81
N GLY A 355 18.47 -23.44 21.53
CA GLY A 355 18.48 -24.55 22.52
C GLY A 355 18.79 -25.92 21.93
N GLY A 356 19.09 -26.08 20.65
CA GLY A 356 19.58 -27.32 20.08
C GLY A 356 20.99 -27.62 20.57
N THR A 357 21.22 -28.79 21.20
CA THR A 357 22.52 -29.23 21.68
C THR A 357 23.44 -29.77 20.58
N GLY A 358 23.08 -29.58 19.31
CA GLY A 358 23.88 -29.95 18.15
C GLY A 358 25.04 -28.97 17.94
N PRO A 359 26.23 -29.42 17.58
CA PRO A 359 27.32 -28.53 17.26
C PRO A 359 26.93 -27.67 16.06
N LEU A 360 27.19 -26.38 16.13
CA LEU A 360 27.22 -25.50 14.95
C LEU A 360 28.14 -26.17 13.96
N VAL A 361 27.61 -26.57 12.80
CA VAL A 361 28.32 -27.43 11.86
C VAL A 361 29.59 -26.75 11.41
N THR A 362 30.66 -27.44 11.66
CA THR A 362 32.04 -27.00 11.42
C THR A 362 32.53 -27.30 10.02
N SER A 363 31.73 -28.02 9.21
CA SER A 363 32.10 -28.34 7.84
C SER A 363 30.89 -28.73 7.00
N GLY A 364 30.71 -28.11 5.84
CA GLY A 364 29.73 -28.50 4.83
C GLY A 364 29.95 -27.70 3.54
N ALA A 365 29.59 -28.28 2.42
CA ALA A 365 29.85 -27.75 1.07
C ALA A 365 29.20 -26.37 0.79
N GLY A 366 28.20 -25.92 1.59
CA GLY A 366 27.59 -24.61 1.50
C GLY A 366 28.47 -23.47 2.01
N LEU A 367 29.46 -23.76 2.90
CA LEU A 367 30.43 -22.74 3.36
C LEU A 367 31.62 -22.62 2.37
N ALA A 368 31.83 -23.59 1.50
CA ALA A 368 32.94 -23.57 0.54
C ALA A 368 32.76 -22.51 -0.57
N SER A 369 31.56 -22.01 -0.79
CA SER A 369 31.32 -20.90 -1.71
C SER A 369 31.65 -19.53 -1.10
N TYR A 370 31.82 -19.45 0.23
CA TYR A 370 32.33 -18.28 0.95
C TYR A 370 33.76 -18.53 1.36
N SER A 371 34.69 -18.50 0.39
CA SER A 371 36.11 -18.70 0.62
C SER A 371 36.65 -17.64 1.58
N GLY A 372 36.97 -18.04 2.81
CA GLY A 372 37.56 -17.15 3.81
C GLY A 372 37.05 -17.32 5.26
N TYR A 373 36.07 -18.17 5.52
CA TYR A 373 35.55 -18.37 6.87
C TYR A 373 36.25 -19.53 7.59
N ALA A 374 36.85 -19.18 8.74
CA ALA A 374 37.19 -20.19 9.74
C ALA A 374 35.90 -20.84 10.28
N PRO A 375 35.92 -22.15 10.58
CA PRO A 375 34.76 -22.82 11.18
C PRO A 375 34.36 -22.14 12.49
N LEU A 376 33.04 -21.94 12.65
CA LEU A 376 32.43 -21.36 13.87
C LEU A 376 32.45 -22.39 15.03
N ALA A 377 33.54 -23.09 15.24
CA ALA A 377 33.63 -24.23 16.10
C ALA A 377 33.28 -23.97 17.60
N ASN A 378 33.10 -22.74 18.01
CA ASN A 378 32.68 -22.35 19.37
C ASN A 378 31.81 -21.10 19.37
N ALA A 379 31.05 -20.82 18.30
CA ALA A 379 30.22 -19.65 18.26
C ALA A 379 29.03 -19.77 19.21
N SER A 380 28.66 -18.65 19.80
CA SER A 380 27.43 -18.51 20.59
C SER A 380 26.22 -18.94 19.77
N PRO A 381 25.18 -19.55 20.37
CA PRO A 381 23.91 -19.83 19.71
C PRO A 381 23.20 -18.57 19.17
N LEU A 382 23.66 -17.40 19.57
CA LEU A 382 23.24 -16.10 19.08
C LEU A 382 24.14 -15.53 17.97
N ALA A 383 25.11 -16.31 17.49
CA ALA A 383 25.93 -15.93 16.35
C ALA A 383 25.14 -16.08 15.04
N VAL A 384 25.17 -15.03 14.22
CA VAL A 384 24.55 -14.99 12.91
C VAL A 384 25.56 -14.56 11.87
N LEU A 385 25.31 -14.92 10.64
CA LEU A 385 26.04 -14.41 9.49
C LEU A 385 25.25 -13.24 8.89
N ARG A 386 25.95 -12.23 8.44
CA ARG A 386 25.38 -11.27 7.51
C ARG A 386 25.20 -11.97 6.17
N GLY A 387 24.02 -11.95 5.60
CA GLY A 387 23.75 -12.51 4.28
C GLY A 387 24.51 -11.78 3.19
N SER A 388 24.36 -12.21 1.94
CA SER A 388 24.89 -11.47 0.80
C SER A 388 24.36 -10.03 0.82
N ASN A 389 25.22 -9.07 0.54
CA ASN A 389 24.78 -7.68 0.41
C ASN A 389 23.98 -7.53 -0.87
N TYR A 390 22.82 -6.91 -0.73
CA TYR A 390 22.01 -6.51 -1.87
C TYR A 390 22.15 -5.01 -2.05
N GLY A 391 22.69 -4.62 -3.19
CA GLY A 391 22.66 -3.23 -3.61
C GLY A 391 21.96 -3.18 -4.96
N THR A 392 20.94 -2.36 -5.08
CA THR A 392 20.22 -2.16 -6.32
C THR A 392 19.98 -0.68 -6.56
N SER A 393 20.09 -0.27 -7.82
CA SER A 393 19.62 1.03 -8.27
C SER A 393 18.57 0.79 -9.33
N LYS A 394 17.34 1.20 -9.08
CA LYS A 394 16.17 0.88 -9.88
C LYS A 394 15.46 2.15 -10.32
N ARG A 395 14.87 2.09 -11.51
CA ARG A 395 13.97 3.12 -12.01
C ARG A 395 12.65 2.51 -12.41
N TYR A 396 11.58 3.18 -12.02
CA TYR A 396 10.22 2.94 -12.45
C TYR A 396 9.73 4.15 -13.23
N ASP A 397 9.21 3.93 -14.42
CA ASP A 397 8.55 4.95 -15.22
C ASP A 397 7.11 4.48 -15.47
N ILE A 398 6.12 5.31 -15.15
CA ILE A 398 4.70 5.05 -15.38
C ILE A 398 4.15 6.10 -16.32
N VAL A 399 3.37 5.66 -17.30
CA VAL A 399 2.49 6.50 -18.12
C VAL A 399 1.11 5.89 -18.09
N ALA A 400 0.11 6.64 -17.65
CA ALA A 400 -1.26 6.15 -17.56
C ALA A 400 -2.24 7.19 -18.08
N ASN A 401 -3.33 6.70 -18.67
CA ASN A 401 -4.49 7.49 -19.04
C ASN A 401 -5.75 6.70 -18.74
N GLU A 402 -6.66 7.31 -18.03
CA GLU A 402 -7.99 6.79 -17.73
C GLU A 402 -9.05 7.76 -18.21
N THR A 403 -10.08 7.27 -18.89
CA THR A 403 -11.23 8.05 -19.34
C THR A 403 -12.50 7.40 -18.84
N ASN A 404 -13.36 8.16 -18.19
CA ASN A 404 -14.66 7.74 -17.69
C ASN A 404 -15.77 8.56 -18.36
N LEU A 405 -16.82 7.89 -18.78
CA LEU A 405 -18.11 8.48 -19.17
C LEU A 405 -19.15 8.07 -18.15
N ASN A 406 -19.67 9.04 -17.41
CA ASN A 406 -20.71 8.86 -16.42
C ASN A 406 -22.04 9.30 -16.99
N LEU A 407 -23.03 8.41 -16.93
CA LEU A 407 -24.37 8.62 -17.46
C LEU A 407 -25.40 8.33 -16.37
N SER A 408 -26.34 9.25 -16.16
CA SER A 408 -27.50 9.04 -15.29
C SER A 408 -28.75 9.04 -16.17
N LEU A 409 -29.42 7.89 -16.29
CA LEU A 409 -30.42 7.63 -17.31
C LEU A 409 -31.69 6.98 -16.69
N ASP A 410 -32.85 7.45 -17.14
CA ASP A 410 -34.11 6.74 -16.85
C ASP A 410 -34.48 5.88 -18.07
N MET A 411 -34.42 4.57 -17.93
CA MET A 411 -34.69 3.61 -18.99
C MET A 411 -35.56 2.47 -18.49
N GLY A 412 -36.63 2.17 -19.20
CA GLY A 412 -37.56 1.07 -18.87
C GLY A 412 -38.27 1.25 -17.51
N GLY A 413 -38.37 2.45 -16.97
CA GLY A 413 -38.95 2.76 -15.66
C GLY A 413 -37.96 2.53 -14.49
N LEU A 414 -36.69 2.31 -14.80
CA LEU A 414 -35.59 2.14 -13.84
C LEU A 414 -34.62 3.30 -13.99
N HIS A 415 -33.98 3.69 -12.88
CA HIS A 415 -32.92 4.68 -12.90
C HIS A 415 -31.55 3.96 -12.95
N HIS A 416 -30.72 4.33 -13.91
CA HIS A 416 -29.42 3.76 -14.18
C HIS A 416 -28.32 4.80 -14.00
N ASP A 417 -27.36 4.53 -13.14
CA ASP A 417 -26.10 5.28 -13.06
C ASP A 417 -25.00 4.42 -13.69
N VAL A 418 -24.63 4.75 -14.92
CA VAL A 418 -23.70 3.98 -15.72
C VAL A 418 -22.35 4.68 -15.76
N VAL A 419 -21.26 3.92 -15.51
CA VAL A 419 -19.88 4.35 -15.75
C VAL A 419 -19.26 3.44 -16.81
N ALA A 420 -18.92 3.99 -17.96
CA ALA A 420 -18.15 3.32 -18.99
C ALA A 420 -16.74 3.91 -19.05
N GLY A 421 -15.71 3.07 -18.93
CA GLY A 421 -14.35 3.56 -18.86
C GLY A 421 -13.36 2.77 -19.71
N ALA A 422 -12.27 3.44 -20.03
CA ALA A 422 -11.10 2.86 -20.68
C ALA A 422 -9.83 3.36 -19.99
N GLU A 423 -8.88 2.46 -19.81
CA GLU A 423 -7.59 2.73 -19.18
C GLU A 423 -6.47 2.18 -20.04
N VAL A 424 -5.39 2.94 -20.16
CA VAL A 424 -4.10 2.46 -20.66
C VAL A 424 -3.05 2.80 -19.61
N TYR A 425 -2.40 1.77 -19.12
CA TYR A 425 -1.33 1.86 -18.14
C TYR A 425 -0.07 1.22 -18.71
N HIS A 426 1.02 1.96 -18.71
CA HIS A 426 2.33 1.47 -19.14
C HIS A 426 3.34 1.71 -18.01
N GLU A 427 3.97 0.63 -17.58
CA GLU A 427 5.02 0.65 -16.56
C GLU A 427 6.30 0.07 -17.14
N ARG A 428 7.40 0.76 -16.93
CA ARG A 428 8.74 0.25 -17.20
C ARG A 428 9.55 0.23 -15.92
N TYR A 429 10.13 -0.91 -15.65
CA TYR A 429 11.02 -1.16 -14.54
C TYR A 429 12.40 -1.55 -15.07
N GLY A 430 13.46 -0.96 -14.55
CA GLY A 430 14.81 -1.27 -14.96
C GLY A 430 15.83 -1.20 -13.83
N ASP A 431 16.77 -2.16 -13.81
CA ASP A 431 17.95 -2.10 -12.98
C ASP A 431 18.97 -1.16 -13.64
N LEU A 432 19.25 -0.01 -13.00
CA LEU A 432 20.24 0.95 -13.49
C LEU A 432 21.68 0.54 -13.10
N ALA A 433 21.85 -0.06 -11.93
CA ALA A 433 23.11 -0.57 -11.43
C ALA A 433 22.90 -1.62 -10.35
N ARG A 434 23.83 -2.54 -10.24
CA ARG A 434 23.92 -3.50 -9.14
C ARG A 434 25.18 -3.23 -8.36
N THR A 435 25.03 -3.23 -7.04
CA THR A 435 26.20 -3.16 -6.15
C THR A 435 26.73 -4.57 -5.96
N ILE A 436 27.92 -4.85 -6.46
CA ILE A 436 28.67 -6.01 -6.04
C ILE A 436 29.57 -5.54 -4.89
N LEU A 437 29.08 -5.72 -3.68
CA LEU A 437 29.99 -5.73 -2.54
C LEU A 437 30.71 -7.08 -2.62
N ALA A 438 31.91 -7.09 -3.17
CA ALA A 438 32.78 -8.25 -3.03
C ALA A 438 32.98 -8.47 -1.53
N PRO A 439 32.43 -9.53 -0.95
CA PRO A 439 32.64 -9.79 0.47
C PRO A 439 34.04 -10.28 0.65
N SER A 440 34.95 -9.39 0.97
CA SER A 440 36.22 -9.86 1.50
C SER A 440 35.97 -10.61 2.83
N VAL A 441 34.90 -10.29 3.54
CA VAL A 441 34.49 -11.00 4.78
C VAL A 441 33.02 -10.74 5.06
N ASN A 442 32.14 -11.77 5.11
CA ASN A 442 30.83 -11.66 5.77
C ASN A 442 31.04 -11.86 7.28
N PRO A 443 31.07 -10.82 8.10
CA PRO A 443 31.43 -11.01 9.50
C PRO A 443 30.36 -11.81 10.23
N VAL A 444 30.81 -12.71 11.07
CA VAL A 444 29.97 -13.30 12.10
C VAL A 444 29.59 -12.20 13.07
N MET A 445 28.31 -12.05 13.28
CA MET A 445 27.76 -11.10 14.25
C MET A 445 27.16 -11.85 15.43
N ASN A 446 27.18 -11.23 16.60
CA ASN A 446 26.48 -11.73 17.76
C ASN A 446 25.21 -10.89 17.97
N LEU A 447 24.05 -11.54 18.03
CA LEU A 447 22.76 -10.87 18.25
C LEU A 447 22.66 -10.20 19.63
N THR A 448 23.58 -10.47 20.57
CA THR A 448 23.66 -9.71 21.84
C THR A 448 24.18 -8.28 21.64
N ASN A 449 24.88 -8.02 20.53
CA ASN A 449 25.31 -6.66 20.17
C ASN A 449 24.16 -5.93 19.47
N ALA A 450 23.71 -4.81 20.04
CA ALA A 450 22.60 -4.02 19.48
C ALA A 450 22.95 -3.33 18.15
N TYR A 451 24.22 -3.20 17.84
CA TYR A 451 24.70 -2.49 16.63
C TYR A 451 25.33 -3.48 15.65
N GLY A 452 25.05 -3.25 14.37
CA GLY A 452 25.71 -4.00 13.32
C GLY A 452 27.23 -3.76 13.30
N THR A 453 27.96 -4.75 12.83
CA THR A 453 29.42 -4.63 12.63
C THR A 453 29.65 -4.05 11.23
N SER A 454 30.52 -3.04 11.12
CA SER A 454 30.92 -2.52 9.80
C SER A 454 31.65 -3.59 8.99
N MET A 455 31.32 -3.67 7.72
CA MET A 455 31.92 -4.66 6.81
C MET A 455 33.20 -4.15 6.15
N GLY A 456 33.55 -2.90 6.39
CA GLY A 456 34.75 -2.30 5.82
C GLY A 456 34.76 -2.38 4.28
N GLY A 457 34.28 -1.37 3.63
CA GLY A 457 34.27 -1.30 2.16
C GLY A 457 33.30 -0.22 1.70
N VAL A 458 33.57 0.38 0.57
CA VAL A 458 32.65 1.30 -0.10
C VAL A 458 31.92 0.47 -1.16
N PRO A 459 30.55 0.48 -1.19
CA PRO A 459 29.84 -0.22 -2.24
C PRO A 459 30.23 0.37 -3.60
N THR A 460 30.70 -0.46 -4.49
CA THR A 460 30.94 -0.10 -5.88
C THR A 460 29.65 -0.35 -6.64
N LEU A 461 29.03 0.70 -7.16
CA LEU A 461 27.91 0.57 -8.07
C LEU A 461 28.49 0.22 -9.45
N GLU A 462 28.35 -1.03 -9.86
CA GLU A 462 28.65 -1.43 -11.23
C GLU A 462 27.43 -1.19 -12.11
N GLY A 463 27.67 -0.87 -13.39
CA GLY A 463 26.59 -0.65 -14.35
C GLY A 463 25.66 -1.87 -14.41
N GLY A 464 24.35 -1.61 -14.45
CA GLY A 464 23.35 -2.65 -14.59
C GLY A 464 23.55 -3.43 -15.88
N ALA A 465 23.18 -4.69 -15.88
CA ALA A 465 23.23 -5.55 -17.07
C ALA A 465 22.28 -5.09 -18.20
N GLY A 466 21.56 -3.96 -18.01
CA GLY A 466 20.53 -3.50 -18.94
C GLY A 466 19.24 -4.32 -18.83
N ASP A 467 19.04 -4.96 -17.69
CA ASP A 467 17.83 -5.70 -17.40
C ASP A 467 16.66 -4.73 -17.25
N TYR A 468 15.55 -5.01 -17.91
CA TYR A 468 14.33 -4.25 -17.74
C TYR A 468 13.09 -5.13 -17.98
N ALA A 469 11.99 -4.74 -17.33
CA ALA A 469 10.67 -5.25 -17.64
C ALA A 469 9.76 -4.08 -18.01
N SER A 470 8.86 -4.28 -18.97
CA SER A 470 7.80 -3.35 -19.26
C SER A 470 6.46 -4.07 -19.34
N LEU A 471 5.48 -3.53 -18.68
CA LEU A 471 4.11 -4.02 -18.67
C LEU A 471 3.22 -2.94 -19.28
N THR A 472 2.41 -3.32 -20.26
CA THR A 472 1.31 -2.49 -20.74
C THR A 472 0.02 -3.21 -20.40
N ASP A 473 -0.89 -2.50 -19.78
CA ASP A 473 -2.25 -2.91 -19.50
C ASP A 473 -3.21 -2.00 -20.26
N ALA A 474 -4.12 -2.58 -21.01
CA ALA A 474 -5.18 -1.86 -21.69
C ALA A 474 -6.52 -2.46 -21.26
N GLY A 475 -7.28 -1.71 -20.48
CA GLY A 475 -8.53 -2.11 -19.86
C GLY A 475 -9.73 -1.34 -20.41
N VAL A 476 -10.87 -2.04 -20.51
CA VAL A 476 -12.17 -1.41 -20.71
C VAL A 476 -13.15 -1.95 -19.67
N TYR A 477 -14.00 -1.10 -19.15
CA TYR A 477 -14.95 -1.48 -18.12
C TYR A 477 -16.28 -0.78 -18.24
N LEU A 478 -17.28 -1.45 -17.69
CA LEU A 478 -18.65 -0.94 -17.57
C LEU A 478 -19.15 -1.29 -16.16
N ARG A 479 -19.72 -0.30 -15.50
CA ARG A 479 -20.48 -0.44 -14.26
C ARG A 479 -21.86 0.17 -14.46
N ASP A 480 -22.89 -0.53 -14.00
CA ASP A 480 -24.24 -0.01 -13.95
C ASP A 480 -24.81 -0.22 -12.55
N THR A 481 -25.26 0.87 -11.94
CA THR A 481 -25.97 0.86 -10.67
C THR A 481 -27.41 1.19 -10.94
N VAL A 482 -28.26 0.16 -10.83
CA VAL A 482 -29.69 0.24 -11.17
C VAL A 482 -30.52 0.42 -9.91
N THR A 483 -31.18 1.55 -9.75
CA THR A 483 -32.20 1.77 -8.73
C THR A 483 -33.53 1.19 -9.23
N VAL A 484 -33.80 -0.07 -8.80
CA VAL A 484 -35.02 -0.79 -9.21
C VAL A 484 -36.25 -0.24 -8.49
N THR A 485 -36.09 0.11 -7.23
CA THR A 485 -37.07 0.82 -6.40
C THR A 485 -36.31 1.65 -5.36
N PRO A 486 -36.95 2.57 -4.62
CA PRO A 486 -36.29 3.27 -3.52
C PRO A 486 -35.68 2.37 -2.43
N LYS A 487 -36.03 1.07 -2.45
CA LYS A 487 -35.54 0.06 -1.49
C LYS A 487 -34.58 -0.95 -2.09
N TRP A 488 -34.49 -1.06 -3.40
CA TRP A 488 -33.69 -2.09 -4.06
C TRP A 488 -32.77 -1.48 -5.12
N ILE A 489 -31.49 -1.71 -4.94
CA ILE A 489 -30.43 -1.30 -5.87
C ILE A 489 -29.71 -2.57 -6.32
N VAL A 490 -29.42 -2.68 -7.60
CA VAL A 490 -28.63 -3.77 -8.19
C VAL A 490 -27.43 -3.15 -8.88
N GLU A 491 -26.24 -3.62 -8.57
CA GLU A 491 -24.97 -3.20 -9.19
C GLU A 491 -24.41 -4.35 -10.03
N GLY A 492 -24.04 -4.06 -11.27
CA GLY A 492 -23.28 -4.94 -12.15
C GLY A 492 -22.02 -4.23 -12.63
N ALA A 493 -20.88 -4.90 -12.60
CA ALA A 493 -19.66 -4.34 -13.16
C ALA A 493 -18.83 -5.42 -13.84
N VAL A 494 -18.24 -5.10 -14.98
CA VAL A 494 -17.37 -5.96 -15.77
C VAL A 494 -16.19 -5.16 -16.27
N ARG A 495 -15.00 -5.78 -16.27
CA ARG A 495 -13.77 -5.22 -16.81
C ARG A 495 -13.01 -6.30 -17.57
N TYR A 496 -12.50 -5.94 -18.73
CA TYR A 496 -11.58 -6.75 -19.51
C TYR A 496 -10.27 -6.00 -19.68
N ASP A 497 -9.18 -6.66 -19.30
CA ASP A 497 -7.82 -6.15 -19.41
C ASP A 497 -7.00 -7.01 -20.34
N ARG A 498 -6.14 -6.38 -21.12
CA ARG A 498 -5.13 -7.03 -21.93
C ARG A 498 -3.75 -6.59 -21.48
N PHE A 499 -3.02 -7.53 -20.92
CA PHE A 499 -1.66 -7.35 -20.43
C PHE A 499 -0.65 -7.75 -21.49
N SER A 500 0.35 -6.93 -21.74
CA SER A 500 1.50 -7.23 -22.58
C SER A 500 2.77 -7.00 -21.77
N LEU A 501 3.48 -8.06 -21.45
CA LEU A 501 4.74 -8.03 -20.74
C LEU A 501 5.91 -8.25 -21.69
N LYS A 502 6.94 -7.45 -21.57
CA LYS A 502 8.25 -7.66 -22.18
C LYS A 502 9.32 -7.60 -21.09
N GLN A 503 10.11 -8.66 -20.98
CA GLN A 503 11.28 -8.71 -20.11
C GLN A 503 12.53 -8.86 -20.96
N VAL A 504 13.57 -8.13 -20.60
CA VAL A 504 14.88 -8.21 -21.25
C VAL A 504 15.91 -8.47 -20.17
N ASN A 505 16.63 -9.58 -20.32
CA ASN A 505 17.80 -9.87 -19.51
C ASN A 505 19.04 -9.41 -20.28
N GLY A 506 19.73 -8.41 -19.78
CA GLY A 506 20.86 -7.76 -20.38
C GLY A 506 22.22 -8.36 -19.99
N ALA A 507 22.26 -9.54 -19.34
CA ALA A 507 23.52 -10.19 -18.98
C ALA A 507 24.48 -10.22 -20.16
N ALA A 508 25.75 -9.86 -19.91
CA ALA A 508 26.75 -9.48 -20.89
C ALA A 508 26.98 -10.46 -22.09
N ASN A 509 26.41 -11.66 -22.06
CA ASN A 509 26.57 -12.66 -23.08
C ASN A 509 25.28 -13.28 -23.63
N ALA A 510 24.12 -12.86 -23.20
CA ALA A 510 22.84 -13.39 -23.69
C ALA A 510 21.69 -12.39 -23.47
N HIS A 511 21.39 -11.58 -24.46
CA HIS A 511 20.15 -10.78 -24.44
C HIS A 511 18.96 -11.73 -24.69
N THR A 512 18.39 -12.25 -23.61
CA THR A 512 17.14 -13.01 -23.69
C THR A 512 15.94 -12.07 -23.54
N VAL A 513 14.97 -12.24 -24.45
CA VAL A 513 13.73 -11.46 -24.42
C VAL A 513 12.57 -12.43 -24.18
N ALA A 514 11.89 -12.28 -23.06
CA ALA A 514 10.64 -12.96 -22.78
C ALA A 514 9.45 -12.02 -23.05
N ARG A 515 8.35 -12.57 -23.58
CA ARG A 515 7.10 -11.85 -23.79
C ARG A 515 5.92 -12.70 -23.35
N SER A 516 4.93 -12.05 -22.72
CA SER A 516 3.63 -12.65 -22.40
C SER A 516 2.53 -11.69 -22.82
N ASN A 517 1.43 -12.24 -23.34
CA ASN A 517 0.24 -11.49 -23.68
C ASN A 517 -0.96 -12.24 -23.10
N ASP A 518 -1.55 -11.69 -22.06
CA ASP A 518 -2.64 -12.32 -21.31
C ASP A 518 -3.89 -11.44 -21.33
N GLY A 519 -5.06 -12.06 -21.31
CA GLY A 519 -6.33 -11.39 -21.11
C GLY A 519 -6.92 -11.76 -19.77
N ALA A 520 -7.50 -10.80 -19.06
CA ALA A 520 -8.18 -11.02 -17.80
C ALA A 520 -9.60 -10.45 -17.83
N LEU A 521 -10.57 -11.28 -17.47
CA LEU A 521 -11.96 -10.85 -17.28
C LEU A 521 -12.26 -10.84 -15.80
N SER A 522 -12.69 -9.69 -15.31
CA SER A 522 -13.07 -9.44 -13.93
C SER A 522 -14.50 -8.92 -13.87
N GLY A 523 -15.19 -9.16 -12.77
CA GLY A 523 -16.56 -8.71 -12.65
C GLY A 523 -17.06 -8.74 -11.21
N ARG A 524 -18.10 -7.93 -10.98
CA ARG A 524 -18.84 -7.88 -9.71
C ARG A 524 -20.34 -7.79 -9.99
N ILE A 525 -21.10 -8.43 -9.15
CA ILE A 525 -22.54 -8.25 -9.06
C ILE A 525 -22.92 -8.07 -7.60
N GLY A 526 -23.75 -7.09 -7.31
CA GLY A 526 -24.20 -6.75 -5.98
C GLY A 526 -25.69 -6.43 -5.96
N ILE A 527 -26.31 -6.69 -4.82
CA ILE A 527 -27.68 -6.28 -4.53
C ILE A 527 -27.72 -5.61 -3.17
N THR A 528 -28.36 -4.46 -3.11
CA THR A 528 -28.55 -3.69 -1.88
C THR A 528 -30.04 -3.54 -1.60
N TYR A 529 -30.44 -3.86 -0.38
CA TYR A 529 -31.79 -3.65 0.14
C TYR A 529 -31.76 -2.58 1.23
N LYS A 530 -32.57 -1.53 1.07
CA LYS A 530 -32.75 -0.43 2.02
C LYS A 530 -34.04 -0.59 2.78
N PRO A 531 -34.04 -1.24 3.95
CA PRO A 531 -35.26 -1.35 4.78
C PRO A 531 -35.75 0.03 5.22
N VAL A 532 -34.80 0.94 5.46
CA VAL A 532 -34.99 2.36 5.82
C VAL A 532 -33.99 3.24 5.06
N PRO A 533 -34.25 4.55 4.87
CA PRO A 533 -33.36 5.42 4.11
C PRO A 533 -31.92 5.49 4.63
N PHE A 534 -31.74 5.37 5.95
CA PHE A 534 -30.45 5.43 6.64
C PHE A 534 -29.80 4.07 6.91
N GLY A 535 -30.31 2.98 6.31
CA GLY A 535 -29.79 1.63 6.52
C GLY A 535 -29.86 0.78 5.27
N SER A 536 -28.80 0.01 5.01
CA SER A 536 -28.72 -0.94 3.90
C SER A 536 -28.21 -2.31 4.33
N LEU A 537 -28.73 -3.34 3.66
CA LEU A 537 -28.26 -4.71 3.69
C LEU A 537 -27.81 -5.06 2.29
N TYR A 538 -26.64 -5.67 2.11
CA TYR A 538 -26.16 -6.01 0.78
C TYR A 538 -25.60 -7.43 0.71
N ALA A 539 -25.59 -7.96 -0.50
CA ALA A 539 -24.85 -9.17 -0.84
C ALA A 539 -24.09 -8.92 -2.16
N THR A 540 -22.86 -9.36 -2.24
CA THR A 540 -22.04 -9.20 -3.43
C THR A 540 -21.22 -10.45 -3.72
N TYR A 541 -21.01 -10.71 -4.99
CA TYR A 541 -20.03 -11.64 -5.51
C TYR A 541 -19.10 -10.91 -6.48
N SER A 542 -17.81 -11.12 -6.30
CA SER A 542 -16.80 -10.56 -7.20
C SER A 542 -15.78 -11.62 -7.60
N ARG A 543 -15.31 -11.55 -8.83
CA ARG A 543 -14.27 -12.38 -9.40
C ARG A 543 -13.25 -11.52 -10.11
N ALA A 544 -11.98 -11.79 -9.84
CA ALA A 544 -10.87 -11.10 -10.45
C ALA A 544 -9.83 -12.11 -10.92
N ALA A 545 -9.24 -11.84 -12.07
CA ALA A 545 -8.14 -12.62 -12.63
C ALA A 545 -6.88 -11.76 -12.67
N GLN A 546 -5.79 -12.26 -12.11
CA GLN A 546 -4.47 -11.64 -12.13
C GLN A 546 -3.55 -12.47 -13.03
N PRO A 547 -3.16 -11.97 -14.21
CA PRO A 547 -2.17 -12.63 -15.02
C PRO A 547 -0.82 -12.75 -14.31
N SER A 548 -0.08 -13.80 -14.64
CA SER A 548 1.27 -14.01 -14.10
C SER A 548 2.24 -12.85 -14.45
N ALA A 549 1.96 -12.15 -15.54
CA ALA A 549 2.74 -11.00 -16.00
C ALA A 549 2.81 -9.85 -14.98
N VAL A 550 1.78 -9.64 -14.17
CA VAL A 550 1.67 -8.48 -13.29
C VAL A 550 2.71 -8.48 -12.15
N GLY A 551 3.11 -9.65 -11.67
CA GLY A 551 4.17 -9.75 -10.65
C GLY A 551 5.58 -9.58 -11.21
N ALA A 552 5.73 -9.55 -12.52
CA ALA A 552 7.04 -9.54 -13.17
C ALA A 552 7.74 -8.17 -13.12
N THR A 553 6.99 -7.09 -12.96
CA THR A 553 7.54 -5.73 -12.85
C THR A 553 7.84 -5.33 -11.40
N THR A 554 7.27 -6.02 -10.43
CA THR A 554 7.38 -5.67 -9.02
C THR A 554 8.52 -6.37 -8.29
N ASN A 555 8.85 -7.60 -8.64
CA ASN A 555 9.81 -8.42 -7.89
C ASN A 555 10.81 -9.11 -8.80
N ASN A 556 12.06 -8.68 -8.80
CA ASN A 556 13.29 -9.43 -9.20
C ASN A 556 13.19 -10.46 -10.36
N VAL A 557 12.16 -10.44 -11.17
CA VAL A 557 11.90 -11.43 -12.22
C VAL A 557 12.81 -11.26 -13.43
N ILE A 558 13.67 -10.27 -13.42
CA ILE A 558 14.67 -10.06 -14.45
C ILE A 558 15.75 -11.18 -14.44
N TYR A 559 15.70 -12.07 -13.47
CA TYR A 559 16.61 -13.21 -13.41
C TYR A 559 16.16 -14.39 -14.29
N GLY A 560 16.26 -14.18 -15.60
CA GLY A 560 16.49 -15.25 -16.56
C GLY A 560 15.47 -16.38 -16.69
N ASN A 561 14.24 -16.25 -16.18
CA ASN A 561 13.28 -17.33 -16.27
C ASN A 561 12.30 -17.14 -17.43
N THR A 562 12.56 -17.82 -18.53
CA THR A 562 11.65 -17.90 -19.69
C THR A 562 10.41 -18.78 -19.42
N SER A 563 10.31 -19.44 -18.27
CA SER A 563 9.25 -20.40 -17.97
C SER A 563 7.97 -19.79 -17.37
N SER A 564 7.92 -18.47 -17.14
CA SER A 564 6.70 -17.81 -16.67
C SER A 564 5.62 -17.60 -17.75
N GLN A 565 5.93 -17.94 -19.00
CA GLN A 565 5.06 -17.67 -20.16
C GLN A 565 3.80 -18.53 -20.21
N ASP A 566 3.78 -19.68 -19.53
CA ASP A 566 2.67 -20.64 -19.58
C ASP A 566 1.87 -20.73 -18.26
N LEU A 567 2.03 -19.77 -17.36
CA LEU A 567 1.34 -19.81 -16.09
C LEU A 567 -0.08 -19.28 -16.23
N GLN A 568 -1.05 -20.04 -15.77
CA GLN A 568 -2.44 -19.60 -15.75
C GLN A 568 -2.64 -18.40 -14.81
N ALA A 569 -3.55 -17.49 -15.16
CA ALA A 569 -3.89 -16.36 -14.30
C ALA A 569 -4.38 -16.85 -12.92
N ALA A 570 -3.89 -16.22 -11.86
CA ALA A 570 -4.44 -16.43 -10.53
C ALA A 570 -5.86 -15.86 -10.47
N VAL A 571 -6.80 -16.62 -9.92
CA VAL A 571 -8.21 -16.21 -9.83
C VAL A 571 -8.58 -16.01 -8.37
N ALA A 572 -9.03 -14.81 -8.05
CA ALA A 572 -9.61 -14.45 -6.78
C ALA A 572 -11.13 -14.38 -6.88
N GLN A 573 -11.83 -14.86 -5.86
CA GLN A 573 -13.28 -14.78 -5.74
C GLN A 573 -13.64 -14.35 -4.33
N THR A 574 -14.60 -13.43 -4.22
CA THR A 574 -15.11 -12.99 -2.92
C THR A 574 -16.64 -13.05 -2.91
N TRP A 575 -17.19 -13.64 -1.86
CA TRP A 575 -18.58 -13.55 -1.46
C TRP A 575 -18.65 -12.71 -0.20
N GLU A 576 -19.54 -11.76 -0.18
CA GLU A 576 -19.71 -10.88 0.97
C GLU A 576 -21.19 -10.58 1.20
N VAL A 577 -21.61 -10.61 2.46
CA VAL A 577 -22.92 -10.14 2.92
C VAL A 577 -22.67 -9.16 4.03
N GLY A 578 -23.26 -7.99 3.93
CA GLY A 578 -23.01 -6.93 4.91
C GLY A 578 -24.20 -6.03 5.17
N SER A 579 -24.00 -5.13 6.11
CA SER A 579 -24.96 -4.08 6.43
C SER A 579 -24.25 -2.78 6.74
N LYS A 580 -24.91 -1.66 6.44
CA LYS A 580 -24.42 -0.31 6.70
C LYS A 580 -25.56 0.53 7.26
N TRP A 581 -25.25 1.35 8.24
CA TRP A 581 -26.22 2.17 8.94
C TRP A 581 -25.65 3.55 9.20
N ASP A 582 -26.37 4.58 8.80
CA ASP A 582 -26.08 6.00 9.07
C ASP A 582 -27.03 6.49 10.15
N LEU A 583 -26.54 6.52 11.38
CA LEU A 583 -27.30 6.81 12.58
C LEU A 583 -27.16 8.29 13.00
N PHE A 584 -28.08 8.77 13.85
CA PHE A 584 -28.06 10.11 14.45
C PHE A 584 -27.97 11.22 13.40
N ASP A 585 -28.87 11.23 12.43
CA ASP A 585 -28.90 12.19 11.31
C ASP A 585 -27.55 12.21 10.54
N HIS A 586 -27.12 11.04 10.10
CA HIS A 586 -25.88 10.81 9.33
C HIS A 586 -24.59 11.19 10.05
N ARG A 587 -24.61 11.37 11.38
CA ARG A 587 -23.40 11.68 12.17
C ARG A 587 -22.53 10.47 12.48
N LEU A 588 -23.08 9.27 12.48
CA LEU A 588 -22.38 8.03 12.82
C LEU A 588 -22.67 6.96 11.77
N SER A 589 -21.62 6.43 11.13
CA SER A 589 -21.71 5.27 10.27
C SER A 589 -21.29 4.01 11.03
N VAL A 590 -22.12 2.96 10.93
CA VAL A 590 -21.85 1.62 11.50
C VAL A 590 -21.93 0.60 10.38
N THR A 591 -20.88 -0.22 10.22
CA THR A 591 -20.81 -1.22 9.16
C THR A 591 -20.50 -2.59 9.71
N GLY A 592 -20.99 -3.62 9.05
CA GLY A 592 -20.67 -5.01 9.36
C GLY A 592 -20.67 -5.84 8.09
N ALA A 593 -19.72 -6.79 7.96
CA ALA A 593 -19.64 -7.68 6.82
C ALA A 593 -19.16 -9.07 7.22
N LEU A 594 -19.77 -10.09 6.63
CA LEU A 594 -19.28 -11.47 6.61
C LEU A 594 -18.74 -11.74 5.22
N PHE A 595 -17.54 -12.26 5.12
CA PHE A 595 -16.91 -12.50 3.85
C PHE A 595 -16.22 -13.85 3.75
N ARG A 596 -16.09 -14.32 2.52
CA ARG A 596 -15.21 -15.40 2.09
C ARG A 596 -14.46 -14.98 0.87
N THR A 597 -13.13 -14.99 0.93
CA THR A 597 -12.25 -14.77 -0.21
C THR A 597 -11.45 -16.05 -0.48
N GLU A 598 -11.45 -16.50 -1.71
CA GLU A 598 -10.69 -17.63 -2.21
C GLU A 598 -9.71 -17.17 -3.29
N LEU A 599 -8.48 -17.63 -3.23
CA LEU A 599 -7.46 -17.44 -4.26
C LEU A 599 -7.11 -18.82 -4.78
N SER A 600 -7.39 -19.06 -6.06
CA SER A 600 -6.88 -20.22 -6.77
C SER A 600 -5.41 -19.98 -7.14
N ASP A 601 -4.75 -20.98 -7.61
CA ASP A 601 -3.38 -21.00 -8.10
C ASP A 601 -2.74 -19.62 -8.19
N SER A 602 -1.81 -19.30 -7.30
CA SER A 602 -1.02 -18.09 -7.29
C SER A 602 0.45 -18.44 -7.45
N TRP A 603 1.29 -17.45 -7.73
CA TRP A 603 2.67 -17.65 -8.11
C TRP A 603 3.59 -17.03 -7.07
N ASP A 604 4.70 -17.70 -6.82
CA ASP A 604 5.84 -17.17 -6.11
C ASP A 604 7.00 -17.12 -7.11
N TYR A 605 7.44 -15.92 -7.37
CA TYR A 605 8.61 -15.68 -8.19
C TYR A 605 9.82 -15.86 -7.28
N GLY A 606 10.56 -16.95 -7.46
CA GLY A 606 11.69 -17.30 -6.61
C GLY A 606 12.70 -16.14 -6.41
N ASP A 607 13.59 -16.30 -5.47
CA ASP A 607 14.56 -15.30 -4.97
C ASP A 607 15.64 -14.85 -5.98
N GLY A 608 15.41 -15.03 -7.27
CA GLY A 608 16.39 -14.72 -8.31
C GLY A 608 17.57 -15.70 -8.38
N THR A 609 17.68 -16.67 -7.47
CA THR A 609 18.70 -17.72 -7.52
C THR A 609 18.16 -19.01 -8.09
N THR A 610 16.85 -19.19 -8.14
CA THR A 610 16.20 -20.38 -8.72
C THR A 610 15.33 -19.98 -9.91
N THR A 611 15.51 -20.70 -10.99
CA THR A 611 14.75 -20.53 -12.25
C THR A 611 13.33 -21.10 -12.20
N VAL A 612 12.80 -21.40 -11.04
CA VAL A 612 11.50 -22.07 -10.90
C VAL A 612 10.47 -21.14 -10.32
N VAL A 613 9.50 -20.75 -11.13
CA VAL A 613 8.26 -20.15 -10.64
C VAL A 613 7.52 -21.21 -9.83
N ARG A 614 7.29 -20.90 -8.56
CA ARG A 614 6.64 -21.82 -7.65
C ARG A 614 5.15 -21.53 -7.61
N ALA A 615 4.32 -22.50 -7.94
CA ALA A 615 2.89 -22.38 -7.70
C ALA A 615 2.63 -22.36 -6.19
N LEU A 616 2.04 -21.27 -5.70
CA LEU A 616 1.54 -21.20 -4.31
C LEU A 616 0.22 -21.95 -4.22
N PRO A 617 0.01 -22.75 -3.15
CA PRO A 617 -1.21 -23.50 -3.01
C PRO A 617 -2.43 -22.56 -2.85
N PRO A 618 -3.59 -22.95 -3.38
CA PRO A 618 -4.83 -22.23 -3.20
C PRO A 618 -5.14 -22.01 -1.74
N ARG A 619 -5.67 -20.82 -1.42
CA ARG A 619 -5.99 -20.43 -0.05
C ARG A 619 -7.35 -19.77 0.05
N ARG A 620 -7.92 -19.84 1.23
CA ARG A 620 -9.22 -19.25 1.57
C ARG A 620 -9.13 -18.52 2.90
N VAL A 621 -9.80 -17.37 2.99
CA VAL A 621 -9.99 -16.63 4.24
C VAL A 621 -11.50 -16.35 4.41
N ASP A 622 -12.05 -16.82 5.51
CA ASP A 622 -13.39 -16.51 5.99
C ASP A 622 -13.28 -15.48 7.12
N GLY A 623 -14.19 -14.51 7.20
CA GLY A 623 -14.11 -13.51 8.27
C GLY A 623 -15.37 -12.72 8.52
N LEU A 624 -15.35 -12.04 9.67
CA LEU A 624 -16.30 -11.01 10.10
C LEU A 624 -15.53 -9.71 10.28
N GLU A 625 -16.11 -8.63 9.78
CA GLU A 625 -15.58 -7.27 9.99
C GLU A 625 -16.70 -6.38 10.52
N LEU A 626 -16.33 -5.47 11.44
CA LEU A 626 -17.18 -4.43 11.98
C LEU A 626 -16.45 -3.09 11.90
N GLY A 627 -17.16 -2.01 11.61
CA GLY A 627 -16.62 -0.66 11.52
C GLY A 627 -17.55 0.36 12.14
N VAL A 628 -16.98 1.39 12.75
CA VAL A 628 -17.69 2.55 13.31
C VAL A 628 -16.89 3.79 12.96
N SER A 629 -17.55 4.80 12.38
CA SER A 629 -16.90 6.10 12.08
C SER A 629 -17.90 7.23 12.22
N GLY A 630 -17.52 8.29 12.95
CA GLY A 630 -18.37 9.46 13.14
C GLY A 630 -18.50 9.91 14.57
N ASN A 631 -19.57 10.64 14.86
CA ASN A 631 -19.87 11.24 16.15
C ASN A 631 -20.92 10.44 16.92
N LEU A 632 -20.54 9.89 18.07
CA LEU A 632 -21.44 9.23 19.01
C LEU A 632 -22.36 10.27 19.70
N THR A 633 -21.80 11.43 20.00
CA THR A 633 -22.50 12.61 20.50
C THR A 633 -21.87 13.86 19.88
N GLU A 634 -22.41 15.05 20.15
CA GLU A 634 -21.78 16.31 19.69
C GLU A 634 -20.35 16.51 20.16
N ARG A 635 -19.97 15.88 21.28
CA ARG A 635 -18.65 16.02 21.90
C ARG A 635 -17.78 14.76 21.81
N TRP A 636 -18.31 13.67 21.28
CA TRP A 636 -17.63 12.39 21.29
C TRP A 636 -17.62 11.75 19.92
N SER A 637 -16.44 11.66 19.34
CA SER A 637 -16.19 11.02 18.04
C SER A 637 -15.46 9.70 18.19
N ALA A 638 -15.68 8.77 17.28
CA ALA A 638 -14.99 7.50 17.24
C ALA A 638 -14.71 7.06 15.80
N PHE A 639 -13.55 6.44 15.63
CA PHE A 639 -13.15 5.67 14.45
C PHE A 639 -12.65 4.34 14.94
N ALA A 640 -13.38 3.26 14.68
CA ALA A 640 -13.08 1.95 15.22
C ALA A 640 -13.34 0.85 14.21
N GLY A 641 -12.60 -0.26 14.36
CA GLY A 641 -12.79 -1.42 13.54
C GLY A 641 -12.36 -2.71 14.23
N PHE A 642 -13.04 -3.80 13.90
CA PHE A 642 -12.73 -5.13 14.36
C PHE A 642 -12.81 -6.10 13.19
N ALA A 643 -11.86 -7.04 13.10
CA ALA A 643 -11.93 -8.17 12.20
C ALA A 643 -11.57 -9.47 12.92
N ALA A 644 -12.35 -10.51 12.69
CA ALA A 644 -12.04 -11.89 13.05
C ALA A 644 -11.88 -12.70 11.77
N MET A 645 -10.75 -13.43 11.62
CA MET A 645 -10.43 -14.10 10.38
C MET A 645 -9.94 -15.53 10.60
N ARG A 646 -10.31 -16.42 9.67
CA ARG A 646 -9.85 -17.79 9.62
C ARG A 646 -9.32 -18.13 8.23
N GLY A 647 -7.99 -18.06 8.08
CA GLY A 647 -7.32 -18.47 6.85
C GLY A 647 -7.03 -19.96 6.81
N ARG A 648 -7.09 -20.58 5.62
CA ARG A 648 -6.68 -21.95 5.35
C ARG A 648 -6.05 -22.09 3.97
N ILE A 649 -4.93 -22.81 3.90
CA ILE A 649 -4.42 -23.37 2.67
C ILE A 649 -5.32 -24.55 2.30
N THR A 650 -5.89 -24.58 1.09
CA THR A 650 -6.95 -25.54 0.73
C THR A 650 -6.43 -26.78 0.03
N LYS A 651 -5.24 -26.72 -0.60
CA LYS A 651 -4.62 -27.84 -1.32
C LYS A 651 -3.11 -27.91 -1.08
N GLY A 652 -2.49 -28.99 -1.49
CA GLY A 652 -1.05 -29.21 -1.40
C GLY A 652 -0.59 -29.76 -0.04
N ALA A 653 0.72 -29.86 0.16
CA ALA A 653 1.33 -30.47 1.36
C ALA A 653 0.96 -29.73 2.65
N ASN A 654 0.70 -28.43 2.57
CA ASN A 654 0.33 -27.57 3.70
C ASN A 654 -1.16 -27.36 3.86
N ALA A 655 -2.00 -28.20 3.23
CA ALA A 655 -3.46 -28.10 3.32
C ALA A 655 -3.94 -28.17 4.77
N GLY A 656 -4.90 -27.28 5.11
CA GLY A 656 -5.40 -27.15 6.47
C GLY A 656 -4.65 -26.16 7.35
N LEU A 657 -3.41 -25.81 7.01
CA LEU A 657 -2.63 -24.82 7.76
C LEU A 657 -3.14 -23.39 7.50
N ARG A 658 -2.90 -22.53 8.47
CA ARG A 658 -3.19 -21.09 8.33
C ARG A 658 -2.11 -20.46 7.45
N PRO A 659 -2.48 -19.61 6.46
CA PRO A 659 -1.51 -18.84 5.70
C PRO A 659 -0.68 -17.87 6.58
N ALA A 660 0.49 -17.51 6.10
CA ALA A 660 1.34 -16.52 6.74
C ALA A 660 0.62 -15.19 6.90
N ASN A 661 0.98 -14.46 7.93
CA ASN A 661 0.53 -13.10 8.24
C ASN A 661 -1.00 -12.91 8.30
N VAL A 662 -1.78 -13.98 8.53
CA VAL A 662 -3.23 -13.93 8.75
C VAL A 662 -3.50 -14.01 10.27
N PRO A 663 -3.79 -12.90 10.96
CA PRO A 663 -4.16 -12.92 12.37
C PRO A 663 -5.54 -13.56 12.57
N ASN A 664 -5.79 -14.08 13.76
CA ASN A 664 -7.14 -14.56 14.12
C ASN A 664 -8.10 -13.41 14.41
N ALA A 665 -7.57 -12.28 14.91
CA ALA A 665 -8.34 -11.05 15.11
C ALA A 665 -7.44 -9.82 15.03
N THR A 666 -8.03 -8.71 14.61
CA THR A 666 -7.47 -7.37 14.73
C THR A 666 -8.54 -6.43 15.29
N PHE A 667 -8.10 -5.45 16.06
CA PHE A 667 -8.95 -4.38 16.57
C PHE A 667 -8.19 -3.07 16.50
N ASN A 668 -8.89 -2.01 16.13
CA ASN A 668 -8.41 -0.64 16.17
C ASN A 668 -9.49 0.28 16.72
N LEU A 669 -9.08 1.26 17.48
CA LEU A 669 -9.93 2.32 18.02
C LEU A 669 -9.12 3.60 18.05
N TRP A 670 -9.72 4.66 17.54
CA TRP A 670 -9.36 6.04 17.84
C TRP A 670 -10.62 6.78 18.26
N THR A 671 -10.61 7.38 19.43
CA THR A 671 -11.77 8.09 19.95
C THR A 671 -11.36 9.40 20.59
N THR A 672 -12.10 10.45 20.32
CA THR A 672 -11.81 11.82 20.78
C THR A 672 -13.03 12.40 21.50
N TYR A 673 -12.79 12.91 22.69
CA TYR A 673 -13.80 13.57 23.51
C TYR A 673 -13.46 15.05 23.72
N ALA A 674 -14.36 15.95 23.33
CA ALA A 674 -14.24 17.38 23.58
C ALA A 674 -14.62 17.66 25.06
N VAL A 675 -13.61 17.74 25.92
CA VAL A 675 -13.75 17.99 27.35
C VAL A 675 -14.33 19.39 27.60
N THR A 676 -13.80 20.37 26.86
CA THR A 676 -14.32 21.74 26.77
C THR A 676 -14.38 22.17 25.29
N PRO A 677 -14.98 23.32 24.96
CA PRO A 677 -14.91 23.82 23.57
C PRO A 677 -13.48 23.99 23.04
N LYS A 678 -12.48 24.14 23.92
CA LYS A 678 -11.07 24.34 23.56
C LYS A 678 -10.18 23.14 23.78
N LEU A 679 -10.59 22.16 24.58
CA LEU A 679 -9.76 21.01 24.94
C LEU A 679 -10.41 19.72 24.48
N SER A 680 -9.74 18.99 23.64
CA SER A 680 -10.07 17.61 23.27
C SER A 680 -9.00 16.63 23.75
N VAL A 681 -9.45 15.44 24.13
CA VAL A 681 -8.58 14.34 24.55
C VAL A 681 -8.94 13.12 23.71
N SER A 682 -7.92 12.47 23.19
CA SER A 682 -8.08 11.29 22.35
C SER A 682 -7.43 10.07 23.00
N TYR A 683 -8.00 8.91 22.73
CA TYR A 683 -7.44 7.63 23.12
C TYR A 683 -7.44 6.68 21.92
N GLY A 684 -6.31 6.02 21.70
CA GLY A 684 -6.11 5.00 20.68
C GLY A 684 -5.81 3.64 21.27
N ALA A 685 -6.36 2.58 20.69
CA ALA A 685 -6.02 1.20 21.00
C ALA A 685 -5.89 0.38 19.71
N GLN A 686 -4.88 -0.46 19.63
CA GLN A 686 -4.67 -1.39 18.51
C GLN A 686 -4.36 -2.78 19.07
N TYR A 687 -5.04 -3.79 18.52
CA TYR A 687 -4.73 -5.19 18.80
C TYR A 687 -4.45 -5.93 17.51
N VAL A 688 -3.39 -6.73 17.49
CA VAL A 688 -3.09 -7.68 16.43
C VAL A 688 -2.88 -9.05 17.06
N GLY A 689 -3.66 -10.01 16.63
CA GLY A 689 -3.58 -11.40 17.08
C GLY A 689 -2.31 -12.11 16.59
N THR A 690 -2.08 -13.31 17.08
CA THR A 690 -0.94 -14.14 16.65
C THR A 690 -0.99 -14.43 15.15
N ARG A 691 0.20 -14.41 14.50
CA ARG A 691 0.37 -14.60 13.06
C ARG A 691 1.49 -15.57 12.79
N ARG A 692 1.35 -16.43 11.78
CA ARG A 692 2.45 -17.27 11.31
C ARG A 692 3.44 -16.46 10.49
N TYR A 693 4.72 -16.80 10.58
CA TYR A 693 5.78 -16.14 9.81
C TYR A 693 5.83 -16.59 8.35
N THR A 694 5.43 -17.84 8.06
CA THR A 694 5.56 -18.46 6.74
C THR A 694 4.41 -19.42 6.44
N ASP A 695 4.08 -19.57 5.17
CA ASP A 695 3.14 -20.59 4.66
C ASP A 695 3.73 -22.01 4.73
N ASN A 696 5.05 -22.12 4.81
CA ASN A 696 5.73 -23.40 4.83
C ASN A 696 5.53 -24.07 6.20
N GLY A 697 4.68 -25.08 6.24
CA GLY A 697 4.53 -25.99 7.37
C GLY A 697 5.35 -27.24 7.08
N TYR A 698 6.41 -27.46 7.84
CA TYR A 698 7.13 -28.73 7.78
C TYR A 698 6.63 -29.62 8.91
N VAL A 699 6.20 -30.82 8.57
CA VAL A 699 5.81 -31.84 9.54
C VAL A 699 6.92 -32.84 9.65
N GLY A 700 7.33 -33.10 10.85
CA GLY A 700 8.35 -33.97 11.34
C GLY A 700 8.92 -35.07 10.47
N GLY A 701 10.25 -35.08 10.30
CA GLY A 701 11.09 -36.26 10.09
C GLY A 701 10.97 -37.03 8.78
N GLN A 702 10.12 -36.67 7.86
CA GLN A 702 10.02 -37.35 6.57
C GLN A 702 10.28 -36.43 5.41
N ASN A 703 11.21 -36.79 4.55
CA ASN A 703 11.43 -36.19 3.25
C ASN A 703 10.22 -36.46 2.34
N ASN A 704 9.19 -35.64 2.39
CA ASN A 704 8.07 -35.75 1.45
C ASN A 704 8.18 -34.81 0.25
N ASN A 705 9.32 -34.17 0.04
CA ASN A 705 9.60 -33.48 -1.21
C ASN A 705 10.96 -33.85 -1.73
N SER A 706 10.97 -34.56 -2.86
CA SER A 706 12.10 -34.77 -3.73
C SER A 706 12.51 -33.49 -4.47
N SER A 707 12.31 -32.33 -3.91
CA SER A 707 12.93 -31.12 -4.44
C SER A 707 14.38 -31.11 -3.97
N THR A 708 15.27 -31.44 -4.85
CA THR A 708 16.68 -31.16 -4.74
C THR A 708 16.89 -29.65 -4.62
N VAL A 709 16.89 -29.15 -3.41
CA VAL A 709 17.42 -27.82 -3.14
C VAL A 709 18.94 -27.97 -3.24
N ASN A 710 19.51 -27.44 -4.31
CA ASN A 710 20.95 -27.40 -4.56
C ASN A 710 21.68 -28.79 -4.60
N GLY A 711 21.06 -29.80 -5.15
CA GLY A 711 21.74 -31.08 -5.42
C GLY A 711 22.06 -31.93 -4.19
N ALA A 712 21.65 -31.55 -3.00
CA ALA A 712 21.89 -32.33 -1.79
C ALA A 712 20.62 -33.07 -1.37
N SER A 713 20.61 -34.39 -1.48
CA SER A 713 19.60 -35.25 -0.85
C SER A 713 19.90 -35.36 0.64
N GLY A 714 19.32 -34.42 1.45
CA GLY A 714 19.50 -34.38 2.89
C GLY A 714 18.18 -34.56 3.64
N LYS A 715 18.20 -35.14 4.81
CA LYS A 715 17.04 -35.14 5.74
C LYS A 715 16.76 -33.73 6.19
N HIS A 716 15.68 -33.13 5.72
CA HIS A 716 15.26 -31.83 6.16
C HIS A 716 14.63 -31.90 7.56
N PRO A 717 14.88 -30.91 8.43
CA PRO A 717 14.35 -30.96 9.78
C PRO A 717 12.83 -30.88 9.79
N VAL A 718 12.29 -31.54 10.79
CA VAL A 718 10.90 -31.64 11.13
C VAL A 718 10.38 -30.31 11.63
N TYR A 719 9.39 -29.74 10.95
CA TYR A 719 8.66 -28.60 11.43
C TYR A 719 7.31 -29.00 11.99
N VAL A 720 6.95 -28.43 13.14
CA VAL A 720 5.67 -28.69 13.76
C VAL A 720 4.55 -28.08 12.93
N ALA A 721 3.44 -28.82 12.77
CA ALA A 721 2.30 -28.41 11.94
C ALA A 721 1.72 -27.03 12.24
N ASP A 722 1.99 -26.45 13.43
CA ASP A 722 1.51 -25.13 13.83
C ASP A 722 2.56 -24.02 13.72
N GLY A 723 3.79 -24.33 13.39
CA GLY A 723 4.89 -23.41 13.08
C GLY A 723 5.11 -22.28 14.11
N GLU A 724 6.18 -21.52 13.91
CA GLU A 724 6.45 -20.34 14.72
C GLU A 724 5.43 -19.24 14.44
N LYS A 725 4.94 -18.57 15.51
CA LYS A 725 3.97 -17.49 15.43
C LYS A 725 4.52 -16.23 16.07
N ALA A 726 4.39 -15.11 15.39
CA ALA A 726 4.62 -13.83 16.04
C ALA A 726 3.59 -13.63 17.16
N PRO A 727 4.04 -13.19 18.34
CA PRO A 727 3.14 -12.92 19.46
C PRO A 727 2.08 -11.87 19.11
N SER A 728 0.91 -11.99 19.71
CA SER A 728 -0.10 -10.94 19.71
C SER A 728 0.37 -9.74 20.54
N PHE A 729 -0.15 -8.57 20.24
CA PHE A 729 0.17 -7.37 21.00
C PHE A 729 -1.02 -6.41 21.10
N TRP A 730 -0.98 -5.59 22.14
CA TRP A 730 -1.79 -4.39 22.30
C TRP A 730 -0.90 -3.16 22.31
N LEU A 731 -1.31 -2.13 21.58
CA LEU A 731 -0.72 -0.79 21.63
C LEU A 731 -1.77 0.19 22.09
N HIS A 732 -1.37 1.14 22.91
CA HIS A 732 -2.23 2.20 23.41
C HIS A 732 -1.59 3.55 23.12
N SER A 733 -2.41 4.53 22.79
CA SER A 733 -1.97 5.89 22.50
C SER A 733 -2.93 6.89 23.16
N ILE A 734 -2.42 8.03 23.54
CA ILE A 734 -3.22 9.15 24.02
C ILE A 734 -2.82 10.42 23.29
N ALA A 735 -3.76 11.32 23.07
CA ALA A 735 -3.46 12.66 22.60
C ALA A 735 -4.35 13.68 23.29
N ALA A 736 -3.87 14.92 23.35
CA ALA A 736 -4.62 16.06 23.80
C ALA A 736 -4.36 17.24 22.87
N HIS A 737 -5.41 17.97 22.49
CA HIS A 737 -5.32 19.16 21.67
C HIS A 737 -6.02 20.30 22.36
N TYR A 738 -5.35 21.45 22.41
CA TYR A 738 -5.86 22.66 23.05
C TYR A 738 -5.86 23.83 22.05
N GLU A 739 -7.05 24.35 21.76
CA GLU A 739 -7.25 25.54 20.95
C GLU A 739 -6.92 26.77 21.79
N VAL A 740 -5.73 27.33 21.60
CA VAL A 740 -5.29 28.54 22.29
C VAL A 740 -6.20 29.70 21.87
N ASP A 741 -6.32 29.85 20.56
CA ASP A 741 -7.24 30.78 19.92
C ASP A 741 -7.75 30.22 18.58
N LYS A 742 -8.46 31.02 17.77
CA LYS A 742 -9.02 30.59 16.48
C LYS A 742 -7.97 30.21 15.43
N HIS A 743 -6.70 30.55 15.63
CA HIS A 743 -5.63 30.29 14.71
C HIS A 743 -4.65 29.25 15.21
N LEU A 744 -4.40 29.16 16.50
CA LEU A 744 -3.37 28.31 17.09
C LEU A 744 -3.96 27.17 17.90
N THR A 745 -3.64 25.95 17.52
CA THR A 745 -3.89 24.72 18.30
C THR A 745 -2.56 24.12 18.70
N VAL A 746 -2.40 23.75 19.96
CA VAL A 746 -1.25 22.98 20.45
C VAL A 746 -1.70 21.58 20.80
N GLY A 747 -0.86 20.59 20.47
CA GLY A 747 -1.15 19.18 20.67
C GLY A 747 -0.02 18.45 21.39
N LEU A 748 -0.39 17.43 22.15
CA LEU A 748 0.54 16.43 22.71
C LEU A 748 0.03 15.05 22.32
N ASN A 749 0.88 14.23 21.74
CA ASN A 749 0.57 12.87 21.34
C ASN A 749 1.59 11.89 21.94
N VAL A 750 1.13 10.83 22.56
CA VAL A 750 1.98 9.74 23.09
C VAL A 750 1.54 8.44 22.44
N GLN A 751 2.37 7.93 21.54
CA GLN A 751 2.18 6.63 20.89
C GLN A 751 2.88 5.54 21.68
N ASN A 752 2.35 4.31 21.61
CA ASN A 752 2.84 3.15 22.38
C ASN A 752 3.05 3.52 23.85
N LEU A 753 2.00 3.99 24.50
CA LEU A 753 1.99 4.57 25.85
C LEU A 753 2.71 3.70 26.91
N PHE A 754 2.58 2.38 26.80
CA PHE A 754 3.16 1.42 27.75
C PHE A 754 4.53 0.88 27.34
N ASP A 755 5.13 1.43 26.27
CA ASP A 755 6.41 0.97 25.72
C ASP A 755 6.43 -0.54 25.45
N THR A 756 5.31 -1.05 24.92
CA THR A 756 5.16 -2.47 24.57
C THR A 756 6.12 -2.84 23.44
N PHE A 757 6.87 -3.92 23.62
CA PHE A 757 7.66 -4.52 22.54
C PHE A 757 6.74 -5.35 21.64
N TYR A 758 6.82 -5.14 20.33
CA TYR A 758 6.04 -5.87 19.34
C TYR A 758 6.78 -5.95 18.00
N TYR A 759 6.33 -6.84 17.14
CA TYR A 759 6.77 -6.87 15.74
C TYR A 759 5.74 -6.16 14.86
N SER A 760 6.14 -5.02 14.28
CA SER A 760 5.30 -4.24 13.35
C SER A 760 5.08 -5.00 12.05
N ALA A 761 6.12 -5.66 11.56
CA ALA A 761 6.09 -6.50 10.37
C ALA A 761 6.78 -7.83 10.65
N ILE A 762 6.39 -8.88 9.92
CA ILE A 762 6.97 -10.21 10.01
C ILE A 762 7.19 -10.79 8.63
N GLY A 763 8.16 -11.69 8.51
CA GLY A 763 8.44 -12.36 7.25
C GLY A 763 9.30 -13.59 7.42
N ALA A 764 9.54 -14.25 6.30
CA ALA A 764 10.45 -15.39 6.21
C ALA A 764 11.23 -15.31 4.89
N SER A 765 12.39 -15.91 4.82
CA SER A 765 13.06 -16.17 3.54
C SER A 765 12.19 -17.05 2.65
N LEU A 766 12.42 -17.00 1.34
CA LEU A 766 11.62 -17.74 0.35
C LEU A 766 11.62 -19.26 0.59
N ASP A 767 12.73 -19.79 1.08
CA ASP A 767 12.81 -21.19 1.50
C ASP A 767 12.04 -21.48 2.80
N GLY A 768 11.56 -20.40 3.50
CA GLY A 768 10.87 -20.48 4.79
C GLY A 768 11.76 -20.89 5.96
N PHE A 769 13.07 -21.00 5.79
CA PHE A 769 13.99 -21.42 6.85
C PHE A 769 14.35 -20.29 7.80
N GLN A 770 14.52 -19.10 7.30
CA GLN A 770 14.84 -17.91 8.10
C GLN A 770 13.54 -17.15 8.41
N LEU A 771 13.32 -16.86 9.69
CA LEU A 771 12.19 -16.07 10.15
C LEU A 771 12.70 -14.73 10.65
N TYR A 772 11.92 -13.68 10.43
CA TYR A 772 12.27 -12.31 10.81
C TYR A 772 11.09 -11.58 11.43
N GLY A 773 11.38 -10.77 12.43
CA GLY A 773 10.45 -9.82 12.99
C GLY A 773 11.06 -8.43 12.98
N VAL A 774 10.37 -7.46 12.39
CA VAL A 774 10.77 -6.05 12.45
C VAL A 774 10.18 -5.47 13.73
N PRO A 775 11.01 -5.11 14.73
CA PRO A 775 10.48 -4.48 15.93
C PRO A 775 9.82 -3.15 15.61
N GLY A 776 8.64 -2.92 16.17
CA GLY A 776 7.96 -1.64 16.06
C GLY A 776 8.57 -0.58 16.98
N ALA A 777 8.19 0.67 16.75
CA ALA A 777 8.65 1.79 17.55
C ALA A 777 8.27 1.65 19.03
N GLY A 778 9.18 2.05 19.92
CA GLY A 778 8.93 2.21 21.35
C GLY A 778 7.96 3.36 21.62
N ARG A 779 7.87 3.78 22.88
CA ARG A 779 7.03 4.93 23.24
C ARG A 779 7.58 6.21 22.64
N THR A 780 6.76 6.86 21.79
CA THR A 780 7.09 8.11 21.12
C THR A 780 6.20 9.23 21.67
N VAL A 781 6.81 10.33 22.07
CA VAL A 781 6.11 11.53 22.56
C VAL A 781 6.33 12.66 21.57
N MET A 782 5.26 13.28 21.12
CA MET A 782 5.27 14.37 20.12
C MET A 782 4.45 15.56 20.62
N ALA A 783 5.01 16.75 20.48
CA ALA A 783 4.32 18.01 20.69
C ALA A 783 4.16 18.75 19.36
N THR A 784 2.96 19.20 19.07
CA THR A 784 2.58 19.85 17.80
C THR A 784 2.05 21.24 18.04
N ALA A 785 2.37 22.15 17.13
CA ALA A 785 1.74 23.46 17.01
C ALA A 785 1.16 23.58 15.58
N ASP A 786 -0.16 23.76 15.50
CA ASP A 786 -0.91 23.93 14.26
C ASP A 786 -1.43 25.36 14.18
N ILE A 787 -1.14 26.03 13.07
CA ILE A 787 -1.59 27.41 12.81
C ILE A 787 -2.45 27.40 11.54
N ARG A 788 -3.68 27.97 11.65
CA ARG A 788 -4.65 28.03 10.56
C ARG A 788 -5.18 29.44 10.35
N PHE A 789 -5.30 29.83 9.08
CA PHE A 789 -5.85 31.12 8.66
C PHE A 789 -6.89 30.97 7.56
#